data_8d561368a6e64d1ef7954b27cc3dcc7c
#
_entry.id   8d561368a6e64d1ef7954b27cc3dcc7c
#
_cell.length_a   1.000
_cell.length_b   1.000
_cell.length_c   1.000
_cell.angle_alpha   90.00
_cell.angle_beta   90.00
_cell.angle_gamma   90.00
#
_symmetry.space_group_name_H-M   'P 1'
#
loop_
_entity.id
_entity.type
_entity.pdbx_description
1 polymer ?
#
loop_
_entity_poly.entity_id
_entity_poly.type
_entity_poly.pdbx_seq_one_letter_code
_entity_poly.pdbx_strand_id
1 'polypeptide(L)'
;MATSAAVALGASVSGVANASESEIDESDTPGAPSVKGELKRFANTAFGAEVTGPCVFDDGTLLFSNQHPSEENQGKYSQPGVGYFSGFQFDDDGSNDDFEELEIPNTNDEQTRIRSSAGEYTYLGRGRDAIDGGAGLLGVTQTPDGTNITRDNFEGTQYGAAATNPDCNQMVEAPGESEYDYYLYTNWENSPGNVSRIPIYCDDGEWHSDLENARNLANTEAFRSLGGTRINCYGDKTPWGTMVTSEEHYAHPRVSLTNTVSDIVDAETGEGLIGAAHFWNRPNPAGVSEIVSDYAENGDLDTSWYPQGAFALTGVEFLAYYLGAERVNQEAGENSIEPISDVYPNPYRYGYHVEFRNGDADDPEDVVPVKHHVMGRAAWESPDFQNDNKTVYGCSDGDSKGIYKFVADRPMISYDDPTEIAGTLYAPKISAPMTDPRASPANTDLDVEWLELGHASNSEIEAWIAEYDDVTQADYVSIGDGSHPAVDDHEFAVDTDASLEEKIKAADLYVITYGNPNYVTNEEIVEWASQYEANGPDGVDEELRKVPFIETRAAAKEIGASIEFNKAEGVDSVSDARPGDYVYFGISEFNDDLADETGDIQMDRVDGGVVYRGKLEEQYNISTLEPVIVGPDFTDGPEVANDALRNVDNVYVMDDGRVLCCEDGFNESQRSYPNDCLYVFEPEGNANPGRGDENPGKSDENSEESEAETESED
;
A
#
# COMPACT_ATOMS: atom_id res chain seq x y z
N MET A 1 15.69 7.91 -41.72
CA MET A 1 14.38 8.57 -41.76
C MET A 1 13.46 7.60 -41.07
N ALA A 2 13.39 7.72 -39.77
CA ALA A 2 12.41 7.04 -38.96
C ALA A 2 11.13 7.90 -38.95
N THR A 3 10.08 7.39 -39.51
CA THR A 3 8.75 7.99 -39.34
C THR A 3 8.26 7.60 -37.95
N SER A 4 8.30 8.55 -37.03
CA SER A 4 7.59 8.47 -35.76
C SER A 4 6.09 8.43 -36.07
N ALA A 5 5.47 7.27 -35.89
CA ALA A 5 4.04 7.19 -35.79
C ALA A 5 3.67 7.66 -34.39
N ALA A 6 3.12 8.85 -34.28
CA ALA A 6 2.42 9.26 -33.08
C ALA A 6 1.22 8.33 -32.92
N VAL A 7 1.19 7.57 -31.84
CA VAL A 7 0.03 6.77 -31.45
C VAL A 7 -0.88 7.67 -30.68
N ALA A 8 -2.01 8.01 -31.24
CA ALA A 8 -3.05 8.72 -30.52
C ALA A 8 -3.67 7.71 -29.50
N LEU A 9 -3.41 7.90 -28.25
CA LEU A 9 -4.22 7.38 -27.17
C LEU A 9 -5.56 8.13 -27.24
N GLY A 10 -6.61 7.46 -27.63
CA GLY A 10 -7.93 8.06 -27.69
C GLY A 10 -8.50 8.18 -29.11
N ALA A 11 -9.31 7.22 -29.50
CA ALA A 11 -10.22 7.39 -30.61
C ALA A 11 -11.51 8.01 -30.07
N SER A 12 -11.68 9.33 -30.25
CA SER A 12 -12.97 9.96 -29.99
C SER A 12 -14.00 9.47 -31.01
N VAL A 13 -14.88 8.56 -30.58
CA VAL A 13 -16.06 8.18 -31.36
C VAL A 13 -17.25 9.03 -30.89
N SER A 14 -17.52 10.09 -31.62
CA SER A 14 -18.78 10.79 -31.53
C SER A 14 -19.90 9.97 -32.19
N GLY A 15 -20.61 9.17 -31.44
CA GLY A 15 -21.74 8.37 -31.90
C GLY A 15 -22.86 8.32 -30.89
N VAL A 16 -24.03 8.69 -31.36
CA VAL A 16 -25.32 8.87 -30.67
C VAL A 16 -25.69 7.66 -29.81
N ALA A 17 -26.02 7.92 -28.55
CA ALA A 17 -26.42 7.00 -27.51
C ALA A 17 -27.52 6.00 -27.90
N ASN A 18 -27.22 4.74 -27.74
CA ASN A 18 -28.16 3.70 -27.30
C ASN A 18 -27.44 2.95 -26.18
N ALA A 19 -28.12 2.81 -25.04
CA ALA A 19 -27.60 2.05 -23.92
C ALA A 19 -27.38 0.58 -24.33
N SER A 20 -26.15 0.24 -24.68
CA SER A 20 -25.61 -1.10 -24.80
C SER A 20 -24.31 -1.11 -24.01
N GLU A 21 -24.08 -2.17 -23.26
CA GLU A 21 -22.83 -2.44 -22.55
C GLU A 21 -21.64 -1.90 -23.36
N SER A 22 -20.88 -0.95 -22.79
CA SER A 22 -19.71 -0.38 -23.45
C SER A 22 -18.64 -1.45 -23.49
N GLU A 23 -18.29 -1.89 -24.69
CA GLU A 23 -17.12 -2.78 -24.89
C GLU A 23 -15.85 -1.95 -24.68
N ILE A 24 -14.83 -2.51 -24.05
CA ILE A 24 -13.51 -1.89 -23.92
C ILE A 24 -12.91 -1.66 -25.31
N ASP A 25 -12.34 -0.48 -25.58
CA ASP A 25 -11.75 -0.18 -26.88
C ASP A 25 -10.34 -0.80 -26.95
N GLU A 26 -10.21 -1.87 -27.75
CA GLU A 26 -8.92 -2.51 -28.02
C GLU A 26 -8.20 -1.74 -29.13
N SER A 27 -7.09 -1.10 -28.78
CA SER A 27 -6.25 -0.41 -29.78
C SER A 27 -5.66 -1.41 -30.78
N ASP A 28 -5.71 -1.05 -32.08
CA ASP A 28 -5.01 -1.79 -33.15
C ASP A 28 -3.48 -1.65 -33.07
N THR A 29 -2.94 -0.86 -32.14
CA THR A 29 -1.50 -0.62 -31.94
C THR A 29 -0.94 -1.67 -30.98
N PRO A 30 0.02 -2.51 -31.41
CA PRO A 30 0.62 -3.47 -30.51
C PRO A 30 1.21 -2.82 -29.26
N GLY A 31 0.83 -3.33 -28.10
CA GLY A 31 1.29 -2.87 -26.80
C GLY A 31 0.67 -1.56 -26.28
N ALA A 32 -0.36 -1.03 -26.95
CA ALA A 32 -1.16 0.02 -26.36
C ALA A 32 -2.13 -0.56 -25.32
N PRO A 33 -2.47 0.18 -24.23
CA PRO A 33 -3.47 -0.26 -23.28
C PRO A 33 -4.86 -0.29 -23.92
N SER A 34 -5.72 -1.18 -23.42
CA SER A 34 -7.15 -1.17 -23.72
C SER A 34 -7.86 -0.35 -22.65
N VAL A 35 -8.73 0.60 -23.05
CA VAL A 35 -9.31 1.60 -22.11
C VAL A 35 -10.81 1.77 -22.34
N LYS A 36 -11.59 1.87 -21.26
CA LYS A 36 -13.00 2.29 -21.29
C LYS A 36 -13.13 3.78 -20.99
N GLY A 37 -12.60 4.62 -21.87
CA GLY A 37 -12.58 6.07 -21.71
C GLY A 37 -11.42 6.73 -22.43
N GLU A 38 -11.02 7.91 -21.99
CA GLU A 38 -9.83 8.59 -22.47
C GLU A 38 -8.71 8.51 -21.43
N LEU A 39 -7.49 8.17 -21.85
CA LEU A 39 -6.29 8.11 -21.01
C LEU A 39 -5.23 9.03 -21.58
N LYS A 40 -4.82 10.07 -20.84
CA LYS A 40 -3.76 11.01 -21.26
C LYS A 40 -2.62 11.05 -20.25
N ARG A 41 -1.38 11.02 -20.75
CA ARG A 41 -0.19 11.28 -19.94
C ARG A 41 -0.08 12.75 -19.58
N PHE A 42 -0.08 13.04 -18.27
CA PHE A 42 0.06 14.41 -17.76
C PHE A 42 1.51 14.74 -17.41
N ALA A 43 2.22 13.85 -16.72
CA ALA A 43 3.57 14.10 -16.24
C ALA A 43 4.45 12.85 -16.35
N ASN A 44 5.78 13.05 -16.32
CA ASN A 44 6.75 11.99 -16.03
C ASN A 44 7.66 12.41 -14.87
N THR A 45 8.10 11.42 -14.09
CA THR A 45 9.12 11.59 -13.03
C THR A 45 10.51 11.77 -13.61
N ALA A 46 11.49 12.05 -12.76
CA ALA A 46 12.90 11.99 -13.11
C ALA A 46 13.39 10.53 -13.20
N PHE A 47 14.48 10.28 -13.91
CA PHE A 47 15.06 8.94 -14.07
C PHE A 47 15.19 8.19 -12.75
N GLY A 48 14.73 6.93 -12.72
CA GLY A 48 14.79 6.04 -11.56
C GLY A 48 13.86 6.43 -10.41
N ALA A 49 12.95 7.36 -10.65
CA ALA A 49 11.92 7.72 -9.68
C ALA A 49 10.59 7.10 -10.08
N GLU A 50 9.87 6.67 -9.07
CA GLU A 50 8.47 6.32 -9.12
C GLU A 50 7.60 7.57 -8.97
N VAL A 51 6.42 7.58 -9.59
CA VAL A 51 5.39 8.58 -9.36
C VAL A 51 4.37 8.02 -8.38
N THR A 52 4.23 8.66 -7.22
CA THR A 52 3.33 8.14 -6.17
C THR A 52 2.66 9.26 -5.39
N GLY A 53 1.65 8.91 -4.61
CA GLY A 53 0.94 9.83 -3.72
C GLY A 53 0.29 11.02 -4.41
N PRO A 54 -0.41 10.86 -5.56
CA PRO A 54 -1.08 11.98 -6.19
C PRO A 54 -2.20 12.48 -5.27
N CYS A 55 -2.37 13.80 -5.23
CA CYS A 55 -3.43 14.47 -4.49
C CYS A 55 -3.81 15.75 -5.20
N VAL A 56 -5.08 16.10 -5.22
CA VAL A 56 -5.58 17.32 -5.84
C VAL A 56 -6.16 18.23 -4.77
N PHE A 57 -5.73 19.49 -4.75
CA PHE A 57 -6.26 20.53 -3.86
C PHE A 57 -7.69 20.93 -4.27
N ASP A 58 -8.44 21.55 -3.37
CA ASP A 58 -9.77 22.07 -3.66
C ASP A 58 -9.80 23.10 -4.81
N ASP A 59 -8.66 23.72 -5.11
CA ASP A 59 -8.51 24.66 -6.22
C ASP A 59 -8.10 24.01 -7.55
N GLY A 60 -8.01 22.68 -7.60
CA GLY A 60 -7.59 21.90 -8.76
C GLY A 60 -6.08 21.76 -8.94
N THR A 61 -5.27 22.25 -8.00
CA THR A 61 -3.81 22.10 -8.05
C THR A 61 -3.40 20.65 -7.80
N LEU A 62 -2.61 20.07 -8.69
CA LEU A 62 -2.07 18.72 -8.58
C LEU A 62 -0.76 18.70 -7.81
N LEU A 63 -0.64 17.75 -6.90
CA LEU A 63 0.57 17.42 -6.14
C LEU A 63 0.90 15.93 -6.31
N PHE A 64 2.18 15.55 -6.30
CA PHE A 64 2.64 14.16 -6.16
C PHE A 64 4.03 14.07 -5.52
N SER A 65 4.43 12.87 -5.14
CA SER A 65 5.76 12.53 -4.67
C SER A 65 6.65 12.03 -5.81
N ASN A 66 7.94 12.44 -5.80
CA ASN A 66 9.00 11.91 -6.64
C ASN A 66 9.87 11.01 -5.76
N GLN A 67 9.57 9.70 -5.77
CA GLN A 67 10.16 8.71 -4.86
C GLN A 67 11.49 8.20 -5.42
N HIS A 68 12.48 7.98 -4.58
CA HIS A 68 13.82 7.42 -4.83
C HIS A 68 14.51 7.77 -6.18
N PRO A 69 14.50 9.03 -6.65
CA PRO A 69 15.11 9.40 -7.91
C PRO A 69 16.62 9.10 -7.94
N SER A 70 17.15 8.80 -9.12
CA SER A 70 18.59 8.59 -9.30
C SER A 70 19.39 9.86 -8.94
N GLU A 71 20.54 9.67 -8.28
CA GLU A 71 21.48 10.76 -7.97
C GLU A 71 22.10 11.38 -9.27
N GLU A 72 21.96 10.75 -10.42
CA GLU A 72 22.43 11.23 -11.72
C GLU A 72 21.50 12.28 -12.34
N ASN A 73 20.31 12.49 -11.77
CA ASN A 73 19.34 13.47 -12.28
C ASN A 73 19.81 14.92 -12.14
N GLN A 74 19.16 15.82 -12.88
CA GLN A 74 19.56 17.23 -12.93
C GLN A 74 19.13 18.01 -11.68
N GLY A 75 20.08 18.61 -11.00
CA GLY A 75 19.86 19.63 -9.96
C GLY A 75 18.91 19.18 -8.85
N LYS A 76 17.74 19.82 -8.75
CA LYS A 76 16.74 19.51 -7.71
C LYS A 76 16.11 18.13 -7.87
N TYR A 77 16.11 17.57 -9.06
CA TYR A 77 15.44 16.29 -9.37
C TYR A 77 16.25 15.04 -9.00
N SER A 78 17.47 15.19 -8.48
CA SER A 78 18.24 14.09 -7.90
C SER A 78 17.90 13.81 -6.44
N GLN A 79 16.89 14.48 -5.89
CA GLN A 79 16.46 14.31 -4.51
C GLN A 79 14.98 13.95 -4.47
N PRO A 80 14.61 12.97 -3.63
CA PRO A 80 13.21 12.62 -3.42
C PRO A 80 12.47 13.75 -2.71
N GLY A 81 11.17 13.81 -2.87
CA GLY A 81 10.36 14.78 -2.17
C GLY A 81 8.97 14.96 -2.76
N VAL A 82 8.17 15.75 -2.08
CA VAL A 82 6.80 16.10 -2.46
C VAL A 82 6.76 17.49 -3.06
N GLY A 83 5.94 17.68 -4.08
CA GLY A 83 5.77 18.96 -4.74
C GLY A 83 4.48 19.02 -5.57
N TYR A 84 4.20 20.21 -6.09
CA TYR A 84 2.99 20.50 -6.86
C TYR A 84 3.34 21.13 -8.21
N PHE A 85 2.36 21.19 -9.12
CA PHE A 85 2.51 21.84 -10.42
C PHE A 85 2.06 23.29 -10.34
N SER A 86 3.01 24.23 -10.19
CA SER A 86 2.69 25.64 -10.17
C SER A 86 2.23 26.13 -11.55
N GLY A 87 1.21 26.96 -11.58
CA GLY A 87 0.64 27.53 -12.81
C GLY A 87 -0.26 26.58 -13.61
N PHE A 88 -0.69 25.47 -13.02
CA PHE A 88 -1.74 24.59 -13.55
C PHE A 88 -2.74 24.21 -12.47
N GLN A 89 -3.99 24.10 -12.84
CA GLN A 89 -5.10 23.61 -12.04
C GLN A 89 -6.05 22.86 -12.95
N PHE A 90 -6.57 21.73 -12.50
CA PHE A 90 -7.63 21.04 -13.22
C PHE A 90 -8.93 21.84 -13.18
N ASP A 91 -9.67 21.86 -14.29
CA ASP A 91 -11.04 22.37 -14.34
C ASP A 91 -12.00 21.33 -13.74
N ASP A 92 -13.08 21.75 -13.06
CA ASP A 92 -14.05 20.87 -12.38
C ASP A 92 -15.06 20.19 -13.31
N ASP A 93 -14.84 20.17 -14.63
CA ASP A 93 -15.81 19.66 -15.59
C ASP A 93 -15.68 18.17 -15.91
N GLY A 94 -14.67 17.50 -15.33
CA GLY A 94 -14.42 16.08 -15.49
C GLY A 94 -13.88 15.70 -16.87
N SER A 95 -13.36 16.66 -17.62
CA SER A 95 -12.82 16.51 -18.98
C SER A 95 -11.31 16.63 -19.01
N ASN A 96 -10.65 15.85 -19.86
CA ASN A 96 -9.21 15.97 -20.14
C ASN A 96 -8.87 17.05 -21.18
N ASP A 97 -9.81 17.97 -21.48
CA ASP A 97 -9.59 19.07 -22.44
C ASP A 97 -8.75 20.22 -21.85
N ASP A 98 -8.54 20.27 -20.54
CA ASP A 98 -7.77 21.29 -19.83
C ASP A 98 -6.25 21.17 -19.98
N PHE A 99 -5.74 20.05 -20.56
CA PHE A 99 -4.34 19.88 -20.88
C PHE A 99 -4.13 19.04 -22.14
N GLU A 100 -2.97 19.22 -22.77
CA GLU A 100 -2.55 18.41 -23.91
C GLU A 100 -1.76 17.20 -23.39
N GLU A 101 -1.80 16.07 -24.11
CA GLU A 101 -1.00 14.90 -23.74
C GLU A 101 0.51 15.20 -23.78
N LEU A 102 1.23 14.81 -22.72
CA LEU A 102 2.67 14.97 -22.64
C LEU A 102 3.39 13.99 -23.59
N GLU A 103 4.24 14.54 -24.45
CA GLU A 103 5.13 13.73 -25.30
C GLU A 103 6.13 12.93 -24.45
N ILE A 104 6.40 11.67 -24.85
CA ILE A 104 7.39 10.82 -24.18
C ILE A 104 8.77 11.46 -24.09
N PRO A 105 9.54 11.22 -23.01
CA PRO A 105 10.89 11.78 -22.86
C PRO A 105 11.89 11.09 -23.81
N ASN A 106 12.30 11.78 -24.87
CA ASN A 106 13.15 11.23 -25.93
C ASN A 106 14.64 11.55 -25.77
N THR A 107 14.99 12.46 -24.88
CA THR A 107 16.37 12.91 -24.66
C THR A 107 16.78 12.73 -23.21
N ASN A 108 18.09 12.60 -22.97
CA ASN A 108 18.61 12.53 -21.61
C ASN A 108 18.25 13.77 -20.76
N ASP A 109 18.12 14.94 -21.39
CA ASP A 109 17.67 16.16 -20.68
C ASP A 109 16.23 16.05 -20.21
N GLU A 110 15.36 15.43 -21.00
CA GLU A 110 13.96 15.18 -20.66
C GLU A 110 13.80 14.05 -19.62
N GLN A 111 14.63 13.02 -19.68
CA GLN A 111 14.58 11.86 -18.80
C GLN A 111 15.12 12.16 -17.38
N THR A 112 16.03 13.13 -17.24
CA THR A 112 16.66 13.46 -15.94
C THR A 112 15.95 14.55 -15.15
N ARG A 113 14.69 14.85 -15.47
CA ARG A 113 13.85 15.83 -14.78
C ARG A 113 12.38 15.47 -14.81
N ILE A 114 11.64 16.02 -13.86
CA ILE A 114 10.18 15.97 -13.88
C ILE A 114 9.68 16.91 -14.98
N ARG A 115 8.74 16.43 -15.79
CA ARG A 115 8.07 17.19 -16.85
C ARG A 115 6.57 17.02 -16.69
N SER A 116 5.82 18.00 -17.15
CA SER A 116 4.37 18.00 -17.25
C SER A 116 3.91 18.59 -18.55
N SER A 117 2.69 18.28 -18.96
CA SER A 117 2.04 18.92 -20.11
C SER A 117 1.68 20.37 -19.81
N ALA A 118 1.42 20.70 -18.54
CA ALA A 118 1.09 22.03 -18.06
C ALA A 118 1.70 22.29 -16.67
N GLY A 119 1.99 23.54 -16.34
CA GLY A 119 2.63 23.94 -15.09
C GLY A 119 4.11 23.57 -14.99
N GLU A 120 4.71 23.87 -13.83
CA GLU A 120 6.10 23.52 -13.47
C GLU A 120 6.15 22.87 -12.09
N TYR A 121 6.82 21.72 -11.97
CA TYR A 121 6.94 21.00 -10.70
C TYR A 121 7.79 21.79 -9.70
N THR A 122 7.19 22.13 -8.57
CA THR A 122 7.81 22.91 -7.49
C THR A 122 7.76 22.10 -6.18
N TYR A 123 8.93 21.83 -5.59
CA TYR A 123 9.00 21.10 -4.33
C TYR A 123 8.45 21.90 -3.16
N LEU A 124 7.63 21.29 -2.32
CA LEU A 124 7.22 21.75 -0.99
C LEU A 124 8.16 21.23 0.10
N GLY A 125 8.71 20.03 -0.07
CA GLY A 125 9.70 19.45 0.83
C GLY A 125 10.51 18.35 0.16
N ARG A 126 11.80 18.24 0.51
CA ARG A 126 12.66 17.19 0.01
C ARG A 126 13.20 16.36 1.15
N GLY A 127 13.42 15.10 0.91
CA GLY A 127 14.05 14.23 1.87
C GLY A 127 15.32 14.84 2.44
N ARG A 128 15.44 14.84 3.77
CA ARG A 128 16.54 15.42 4.56
C ARG A 128 16.62 16.95 4.58
N ASP A 129 15.66 17.68 4.07
CA ASP A 129 15.57 19.11 4.36
C ASP A 129 15.48 19.33 5.88
N ALA A 130 16.11 20.38 6.39
CA ALA A 130 16.08 20.68 7.83
C ALA A 130 14.67 21.12 8.26
N ILE A 131 14.15 20.51 9.28
CA ILE A 131 12.83 20.78 9.88
C ILE A 131 12.92 20.97 11.38
N ASP A 132 11.82 21.30 12.04
CA ASP A 132 11.77 21.42 13.51
C ASP A 132 12.82 22.40 14.05
N GLY A 133 12.88 23.60 13.47
CA GLY A 133 13.90 24.58 13.85
C GLY A 133 15.35 24.07 13.68
N GLY A 134 15.56 23.04 12.88
CA GLY A 134 16.84 22.38 12.62
C GLY A 134 17.15 21.20 13.55
N ALA A 135 16.19 20.76 14.38
CA ALA A 135 16.36 19.61 15.26
C ALA A 135 16.14 18.27 14.54
N GLY A 136 15.43 18.27 13.39
CA GLY A 136 15.12 17.10 12.60
C GLY A 136 15.48 17.26 11.12
N LEU A 137 15.38 16.16 10.39
CA LEU A 137 15.50 16.09 8.93
C LEU A 137 14.20 15.49 8.37
N LEU A 138 13.64 16.10 7.34
CA LEU A 138 12.38 15.66 6.74
C LEU A 138 12.46 14.19 6.30
N GLY A 139 11.49 13.38 6.68
CA GLY A 139 11.43 11.95 6.38
C GLY A 139 12.35 11.06 7.22
N VAL A 140 13.09 11.60 8.21
CA VAL A 140 14.07 10.86 9.00
C VAL A 140 13.59 10.59 10.42
N THR A 141 13.51 9.33 10.80
CA THR A 141 13.22 8.92 12.18
C THR A 141 14.43 9.11 13.08
N GLN A 142 14.18 9.24 14.39
CA GLN A 142 15.20 9.45 15.41
C GLN A 142 15.10 8.40 16.53
N THR A 143 16.22 8.08 17.14
CA THR A 143 16.25 7.37 18.42
C THR A 143 15.62 8.24 19.53
N PRO A 144 15.27 7.68 20.70
CA PRO A 144 14.69 8.45 21.80
C PRO A 144 15.57 9.61 22.31
N ASP A 145 16.89 9.55 22.09
CA ASP A 145 17.82 10.63 22.45
C ASP A 145 17.99 11.69 21.34
N GLY A 146 17.23 11.60 20.24
CA GLY A 146 17.23 12.56 19.14
C GLY A 146 18.30 12.32 18.08
N THR A 147 18.98 11.18 18.08
CA THR A 147 19.94 10.84 17.03
C THR A 147 19.21 10.41 15.75
N ASN A 148 19.48 11.08 14.63
CA ASN A 148 18.90 10.72 13.32
C ASN A 148 19.35 9.32 12.89
N ILE A 149 18.40 8.45 12.54
CA ILE A 149 18.66 7.11 12.01
C ILE A 149 18.97 7.24 10.51
N THR A 150 20.25 7.39 10.22
CA THR A 150 20.78 7.53 8.84
C THR A 150 22.02 6.67 8.68
N ARG A 151 22.42 6.40 7.44
CA ARG A 151 23.66 5.65 7.15
C ARG A 151 24.89 6.26 7.79
N ASP A 152 24.94 7.58 7.94
CA ASP A 152 26.08 8.27 8.56
C ASP A 152 26.21 7.98 10.04
N ASN A 153 25.09 7.78 10.73
CA ASN A 153 25.03 7.51 12.17
C ASN A 153 24.95 6.01 12.47
N PHE A 154 24.38 5.22 11.54
CA PHE A 154 24.17 3.77 11.67
C PHE A 154 24.60 3.10 10.38
N GLU A 155 25.84 2.57 10.37
CA GLU A 155 26.40 1.90 9.19
C GLU A 155 25.70 0.56 8.91
N GLY A 156 25.69 0.14 7.65
CA GLY A 156 25.34 -1.22 7.24
C GLY A 156 23.90 -1.42 6.82
N THR A 157 23.03 -0.39 6.75
CA THR A 157 21.66 -0.60 6.31
C THR A 157 21.44 -0.26 4.87
N GLN A 158 20.60 -1.05 4.23
CA GLN A 158 20.12 -0.78 2.89
C GLN A 158 18.77 -0.05 2.97
N TYR A 159 17.86 -0.53 3.78
CA TYR A 159 16.49 -0.04 3.89
C TYR A 159 16.35 0.87 5.10
N GLY A 160 15.55 1.89 5.01
CA GLY A 160 15.41 2.87 6.07
C GLY A 160 16.54 3.87 6.16
N ALA A 161 17.36 3.93 5.12
CA ALA A 161 18.44 4.91 5.04
C ALA A 161 17.96 6.34 4.93
N ALA A 162 16.71 6.51 5.18
CA ALA A 162 16.13 7.75 5.54
C ALA A 162 15.78 8.71 4.40
N ALA A 163 14.51 8.93 4.28
CA ALA A 163 13.95 9.99 3.48
C ALA A 163 14.26 9.86 1.97
N THR A 164 14.24 8.62 1.47
CA THR A 164 14.37 8.36 0.03
C THR A 164 13.02 8.06 -0.63
N ASN A 165 12.05 7.59 0.13
CA ASN A 165 10.80 7.04 -0.36
C ASN A 165 9.59 7.84 0.19
N PRO A 166 9.38 9.12 -0.23
CA PRO A 166 8.11 9.79 0.03
C PRO A 166 7.03 9.14 -0.83
N ASP A 167 5.92 8.77 -0.21
CA ASP A 167 4.83 8.09 -0.85
C ASP A 167 3.54 8.92 -0.76
N CYS A 168 2.44 8.37 -0.24
CA CYS A 168 1.15 9.03 -0.15
C CYS A 168 1.21 10.44 0.42
N ASN A 169 0.41 11.31 -0.15
CA ASN A 169 0.22 12.66 0.31
C ASN A 169 -1.26 12.90 0.60
N GLN A 170 -1.55 13.49 1.74
CA GLN A 170 -2.89 13.86 2.16
C GLN A 170 -2.88 15.24 2.81
N MET A 171 -3.98 15.95 2.70
CA MET A 171 -4.12 17.29 3.26
C MET A 171 -5.23 17.35 4.29
N VAL A 172 -4.90 17.93 5.43
CA VAL A 172 -5.85 18.25 6.48
C VAL A 172 -5.94 19.77 6.59
N GLU A 173 -7.16 20.32 6.53
CA GLU A 173 -7.37 21.76 6.70
C GLU A 173 -6.80 22.22 8.04
N ALA A 174 -6.03 23.29 8.03
CA ALA A 174 -5.55 23.92 9.25
C ALA A 174 -6.70 24.63 9.98
N PRO A 175 -6.66 24.76 11.33
CA PRO A 175 -7.69 25.49 12.07
C PRO A 175 -7.89 26.91 11.55
N GLY A 176 -9.13 27.39 11.49
CA GLY A 176 -9.46 28.67 10.86
C GLY A 176 -8.84 29.93 11.49
N GLU A 177 -8.10 29.82 12.61
CA GLU A 177 -7.27 30.89 13.20
C GLU A 177 -5.77 30.70 12.87
N SER A 178 -5.39 29.63 12.16
CA SER A 178 -4.02 29.34 11.72
C SER A 178 -3.54 30.35 10.67
N GLU A 179 -2.22 30.52 10.56
CA GLU A 179 -1.58 31.22 9.43
C GLU A 179 -1.36 30.30 8.22
N TYR A 180 -1.69 29.01 8.33
CA TYR A 180 -1.60 28.00 7.30
C TYR A 180 -3.00 27.65 6.75
N ASP A 181 -3.07 27.25 5.49
CA ASP A 181 -4.29 26.76 4.87
C ASP A 181 -4.48 25.26 5.15
N TYR A 182 -3.39 24.48 5.03
CA TYR A 182 -3.40 23.04 5.25
C TYR A 182 -2.17 22.57 6.01
N TYR A 183 -2.28 21.37 6.57
CA TYR A 183 -1.18 20.54 6.96
C TYR A 183 -1.05 19.40 5.93
N LEU A 184 0.05 19.40 5.17
CA LEU A 184 0.40 18.35 4.24
C LEU A 184 1.04 17.19 5.01
N TYR A 185 0.43 16.02 4.92
CA TYR A 185 0.95 14.78 5.44
C TYR A 185 1.60 14.01 4.29
N THR A 186 2.86 13.63 4.46
CA THR A 186 3.59 12.80 3.49
C THR A 186 4.09 11.55 4.19
N ASN A 187 3.72 10.39 3.68
CA ASN A 187 4.22 9.10 4.14
C ASN A 187 5.66 8.90 3.69
N TRP A 188 6.41 8.13 4.46
CA TRP A 188 7.78 7.74 4.10
C TRP A 188 7.92 6.25 4.28
N GLU A 189 8.02 5.56 3.18
CA GLU A 189 8.14 4.11 3.08
C GLU A 189 9.53 3.64 3.54
N ASN A 190 9.73 3.62 4.83
CA ASN A 190 10.98 3.27 5.50
C ASN A 190 10.75 2.29 6.65
N SER A 191 11.82 1.69 7.16
CA SER A 191 11.79 0.93 8.41
C SER A 191 12.92 1.43 9.34
N PRO A 192 12.60 2.14 10.44
CA PRO A 192 11.26 2.51 10.94
C PRO A 192 10.49 3.39 9.98
N GLY A 193 9.15 3.25 9.98
CA GLY A 193 8.26 4.08 9.20
C GLY A 193 8.16 5.51 9.71
N ASN A 194 7.70 6.42 8.85
CA ASN A 194 7.48 7.80 9.24
C ASN A 194 6.36 8.44 8.42
N VAL A 195 5.72 9.44 9.02
CA VAL A 195 4.85 10.38 8.34
C VAL A 195 5.28 11.79 8.72
N SER A 196 5.53 12.63 7.73
CA SER A 196 5.84 14.04 7.96
C SER A 196 4.58 14.88 7.90
N ARG A 197 4.46 15.86 8.78
CA ARG A 197 3.42 16.90 8.73
C ARG A 197 4.09 18.24 8.42
N ILE A 198 3.73 18.84 7.28
CA ILE A 198 4.31 20.06 6.74
C ILE A 198 3.23 21.14 6.69
N PRO A 199 3.32 22.23 7.45
CA PRO A 199 2.41 23.36 7.29
C PRO A 199 2.58 24.02 5.92
N ILE A 200 1.48 24.26 5.19
CA ILE A 200 1.48 24.89 3.87
C ILE A 200 0.45 26.02 3.79
N TYR A 201 0.72 27.00 2.96
CA TYR A 201 -0.17 28.14 2.70
C TYR A 201 -0.05 28.62 1.25
N CYS A 202 -1.12 29.22 0.73
CA CYS A 202 -1.16 29.80 -0.60
C CYS A 202 -0.97 31.33 -0.53
N ASP A 203 -0.06 31.88 -1.33
CA ASP A 203 0.15 33.33 -1.49
C ASP A 203 0.21 33.67 -2.99
N ASP A 204 -0.67 34.53 -3.46
CA ASP A 204 -0.82 34.93 -4.87
C ASP A 204 -0.95 33.74 -5.87
N GLY A 205 -1.55 32.59 -5.44
CA GLY A 205 -1.75 31.38 -6.25
C GLY A 205 -0.54 30.45 -6.31
N GLU A 206 0.45 30.69 -5.48
CA GLU A 206 1.61 29.81 -5.32
C GLU A 206 1.61 29.17 -3.92
N TRP A 207 1.81 27.85 -3.85
CA TRP A 207 1.86 27.13 -2.59
C TRP A 207 3.26 27.18 -1.98
N HIS A 208 3.31 27.40 -0.69
CA HIS A 208 4.54 27.50 0.12
C HIS A 208 4.47 26.56 1.31
N SER A 209 5.63 26.05 1.73
CA SER A 209 5.77 25.22 2.92
C SER A 209 6.56 25.95 4.01
N ASP A 210 6.20 25.73 5.27
CA ASP A 210 6.97 26.15 6.42
C ASP A 210 7.72 24.96 7.04
N LEU A 211 8.91 24.69 6.51
CA LEU A 211 9.76 23.59 6.97
C LEU A 211 10.32 23.81 8.38
N GLU A 212 10.39 25.06 8.87
CA GLU A 212 10.85 25.33 10.24
C GLU A 212 9.87 24.76 11.27
N ASN A 213 8.56 24.76 10.95
CA ASN A 213 7.49 24.23 11.78
C ASN A 213 7.01 22.83 11.34
N ALA A 214 7.64 22.22 10.32
CA ALA A 214 7.36 20.84 9.94
C ALA A 214 7.85 19.84 11.00
N ARG A 215 7.16 18.68 11.09
CA ARG A 215 7.45 17.59 12.04
C ARG A 215 7.42 16.24 11.36
N ASN A 216 8.30 15.36 11.81
CA ASN A 216 8.17 13.91 11.59
C ASN A 216 7.39 13.33 12.76
N LEU A 217 6.19 12.86 12.52
CA LEU A 217 5.30 12.35 13.57
C LEU A 217 5.85 11.11 14.27
N ALA A 218 6.61 10.27 13.54
CA ALA A 218 7.32 9.14 14.15
C ALA A 218 8.19 9.54 15.34
N ASN A 219 8.67 10.79 15.41
CA ASN A 219 9.53 11.25 16.50
C ASN A 219 8.74 11.77 17.71
N THR A 220 7.40 11.85 17.64
CA THR A 220 6.54 12.24 18.77
C THR A 220 6.36 11.11 19.78
N GLU A 221 6.02 11.46 21.03
CA GLU A 221 5.79 10.48 22.09
C GLU A 221 4.59 9.57 21.78
N ALA A 222 3.55 10.09 21.14
CA ALA A 222 2.36 9.31 20.76
C ALA A 222 2.70 8.15 19.82
N PHE A 223 3.52 8.40 18.78
CA PHE A 223 3.97 7.36 17.85
C PHE A 223 4.93 6.38 18.52
N ARG A 224 5.84 6.84 19.36
CA ARG A 224 6.75 5.97 20.11
C ARG A 224 6.00 5.03 21.05
N SER A 225 4.96 5.56 21.74
CA SER A 225 4.11 4.78 22.64
C SER A 225 3.31 3.70 21.92
N LEU A 226 2.97 3.92 20.64
CA LEU A 226 2.34 2.92 19.76
C LEU A 226 3.32 1.81 19.31
N GLY A 227 4.63 1.98 19.54
CA GLY A 227 5.68 1.13 18.99
C GLY A 227 6.19 1.60 17.63
N GLY A 228 5.76 2.78 17.15
CA GLY A 228 6.06 3.29 15.82
C GLY A 228 5.30 2.59 14.70
N THR A 229 5.74 2.86 13.49
CA THR A 229 5.21 2.26 12.25
C THR A 229 6.34 1.68 11.40
N ARG A 230 6.01 0.92 10.37
CA ARG A 230 6.97 0.38 9.39
C ARG A 230 6.43 0.52 7.98
N ILE A 231 7.30 0.96 7.07
CA ILE A 231 7.03 0.96 5.64
C ILE A 231 5.66 1.63 5.39
N ASN A 232 5.59 2.94 5.68
CA ASN A 232 4.38 3.72 5.47
C ASN A 232 4.25 4.02 3.97
N CYS A 233 3.50 3.18 3.29
CA CYS A 233 3.22 3.27 1.88
C CYS A 233 2.05 4.21 1.59
N TYR A 234 1.12 3.82 0.75
CA TYR A 234 -0.01 4.67 0.40
C TYR A 234 -0.99 4.88 1.57
N GLY A 235 -2.10 5.53 1.36
CA GLY A 235 -3.07 5.83 2.41
C GLY A 235 -4.34 6.48 1.86
N ASP A 236 -5.19 6.94 2.75
CA ASP A 236 -6.47 7.55 2.40
C ASP A 236 -6.85 8.68 3.38
N LYS A 237 -7.77 9.53 2.97
CA LYS A 237 -8.45 10.50 3.82
C LYS A 237 -9.85 10.01 4.14
N THR A 238 -10.08 9.73 5.42
CA THR A 238 -11.39 9.23 5.85
C THR A 238 -12.52 10.22 5.57
N PRO A 239 -13.78 9.76 5.41
CA PRO A 239 -14.93 10.64 5.25
C PRO A 239 -15.16 11.62 6.40
N TRP A 240 -14.54 11.39 7.55
CA TRP A 240 -14.59 12.32 8.69
C TRP A 240 -13.35 13.20 8.81
N GLY A 241 -12.51 13.23 7.78
CA GLY A 241 -11.44 14.20 7.57
C GLY A 241 -10.11 13.88 8.26
N THR A 242 -9.93 12.68 8.80
CA THR A 242 -8.63 12.22 9.31
C THR A 242 -7.82 11.55 8.20
N MET A 243 -6.49 11.59 8.31
CA MET A 243 -5.61 10.89 7.42
C MET A 243 -5.36 9.45 7.91
N VAL A 244 -5.17 8.53 6.98
CA VAL A 244 -4.74 7.15 7.23
C VAL A 244 -3.48 6.86 6.42
N THR A 245 -2.52 6.17 7.01
CA THR A 245 -1.38 5.56 6.33
C THR A 245 -1.45 4.04 6.43
N SER A 246 -0.85 3.35 5.49
CA SER A 246 -0.79 1.89 5.45
C SER A 246 0.61 1.40 5.77
N GLU A 247 0.72 0.34 6.57
CA GLU A 247 1.99 -0.35 6.80
C GLU A 247 2.14 -1.49 5.80
N GLU A 248 2.95 -1.29 4.76
CA GLU A 248 3.33 -2.32 3.80
C GLU A 248 4.39 -3.24 4.42
N HIS A 249 3.92 -4.15 5.26
CA HIS A 249 4.78 -4.99 6.08
C HIS A 249 5.06 -6.35 5.44
N TYR A 250 6.21 -6.51 4.84
CA TYR A 250 6.61 -7.74 4.15
C TYR A 250 6.91 -8.96 5.04
N ALA A 251 6.97 -8.81 6.35
CA ALA A 251 7.31 -9.87 7.29
C ALA A 251 6.17 -10.85 7.56
N HIS A 252 5.55 -11.32 6.54
CA HIS A 252 4.55 -12.38 6.46
C HIS A 252 4.38 -12.71 4.97
N PRO A 253 3.67 -13.59 4.55
CA PRO A 253 2.94 -14.74 4.97
C PRO A 253 3.74 -16.03 4.81
N ARG A 254 3.15 -17.13 5.25
CA ARG A 254 3.78 -18.46 5.21
C ARG A 254 3.70 -19.14 3.88
N VAL A 255 2.92 -18.64 2.95
CA VAL A 255 2.57 -19.28 1.70
C VAL A 255 3.10 -18.49 0.51
N SER A 256 3.41 -19.15 -0.57
CA SER A 256 3.77 -18.58 -1.84
C SER A 256 2.81 -19.05 -2.92
N LEU A 257 2.62 -18.20 -3.93
CA LEU A 257 1.75 -18.50 -5.06
C LEU A 257 0.39 -19.02 -4.56
N THR A 258 -0.09 -20.10 -5.11
CA THR A 258 -1.39 -20.71 -4.77
C THR A 258 -1.34 -21.67 -3.58
N ASN A 259 -0.17 -21.92 -2.98
CA ASN A 259 -0.01 -22.85 -1.86
C ASN A 259 -0.80 -22.40 -0.62
N THR A 260 -1.31 -23.38 0.12
CA THR A 260 -1.88 -23.21 1.45
C THR A 260 -0.89 -23.61 2.54
N VAL A 261 -1.19 -23.30 3.80
CA VAL A 261 -0.38 -23.79 4.94
C VAL A 261 -0.49 -25.31 5.04
N SER A 262 -1.64 -25.89 4.72
CA SER A 262 -1.83 -27.35 4.64
C SER A 262 -0.89 -27.98 3.61
N ASP A 263 -0.72 -27.38 2.43
CA ASP A 263 0.23 -27.88 1.43
C ASP A 263 1.66 -27.90 1.94
N ILE A 264 2.07 -26.85 2.68
CA ILE A 264 3.40 -26.74 3.28
C ILE A 264 3.61 -27.80 4.37
N VAL A 265 2.63 -28.01 5.23
CA VAL A 265 2.66 -29.03 6.28
C VAL A 265 2.77 -30.43 5.66
N ASP A 266 2.01 -30.70 4.61
CA ASP A 266 2.02 -32.00 3.91
C ASP A 266 3.35 -32.25 3.17
N ALA A 267 3.98 -31.20 2.65
CA ALA A 267 5.26 -31.31 1.94
C ALA A 267 6.45 -31.63 2.88
N GLU A 268 6.41 -31.19 4.14
CA GLU A 268 7.48 -31.36 5.16
C GLU A 268 8.86 -30.89 4.68
N THR A 269 8.94 -29.96 3.71
CA THR A 269 10.19 -29.53 3.06
C THR A 269 10.43 -28.03 3.15
N GLY A 270 9.47 -27.26 3.66
CA GLY A 270 9.47 -25.80 3.60
C GLY A 270 9.18 -25.22 2.22
N GLU A 271 8.91 -26.07 1.21
CA GLU A 271 8.54 -25.63 -0.13
C GLU A 271 7.30 -24.73 -0.08
N GLY A 272 7.35 -23.64 -0.84
CA GLY A 272 6.25 -22.66 -0.86
C GLY A 272 6.22 -21.69 0.32
N LEU A 273 7.16 -21.77 1.26
CA LEU A 273 7.28 -20.75 2.31
C LEU A 273 7.75 -19.43 1.73
N ILE A 274 6.97 -18.39 1.94
CA ILE A 274 7.35 -17.00 1.68
C ILE A 274 7.39 -16.25 3.00
N GLY A 275 8.34 -15.34 3.09
CA GLY A 275 8.34 -14.32 4.10
C GLY A 275 9.40 -14.45 5.14
N ALA A 276 9.94 -13.32 5.43
CA ALA A 276 10.98 -13.12 6.40
C ALA A 276 10.49 -13.27 7.86
N ALA A 277 9.17 -13.28 8.08
CA ALA A 277 8.57 -13.39 9.41
C ALA A 277 9.05 -14.64 10.17
N HIS A 278 9.31 -15.71 9.47
CA HIS A 278 9.84 -16.95 10.08
C HIS A 278 11.16 -16.74 10.83
N PHE A 279 11.96 -15.77 10.43
CA PHE A 279 13.27 -15.48 11.01
C PHE A 279 13.28 -14.23 11.89
N TRP A 280 12.11 -13.68 12.22
CA TRP A 280 12.01 -12.37 12.83
C TRP A 280 12.83 -12.21 14.10
N ASN A 281 12.77 -13.14 15.02
CA ASN A 281 13.57 -13.13 16.27
C ASN A 281 14.89 -13.90 16.21
N ARG A 282 15.35 -14.23 14.99
CA ARG A 282 16.66 -14.82 14.76
C ARG A 282 17.77 -13.83 15.13
N PRO A 283 18.87 -14.26 15.75
CA PRO A 283 20.08 -13.42 15.82
C PRO A 283 20.54 -12.98 14.43
N ASN A 284 20.71 -11.68 14.24
CA ASN A 284 20.98 -11.05 12.95
C ASN A 284 20.01 -11.48 11.83
N PRO A 285 18.72 -11.07 11.88
CA PRO A 285 17.75 -11.44 10.87
C PRO A 285 18.09 -10.86 9.47
N ALA A 286 18.85 -9.77 9.40
CA ALA A 286 19.27 -9.16 8.14
C ALA A 286 20.16 -10.07 7.25
N GLY A 287 20.84 -11.06 7.84
CA GLY A 287 21.68 -12.03 7.12
C GLY A 287 20.93 -13.24 6.55
N VAL A 288 19.62 -13.30 6.67
CA VAL A 288 18.82 -14.51 6.33
C VAL A 288 18.93 -14.89 4.85
N SER A 289 18.83 -13.95 3.94
CA SER A 289 18.92 -14.22 2.50
C SER A 289 20.21 -14.94 2.10
N GLU A 290 21.36 -14.49 2.64
CA GLU A 290 22.66 -15.09 2.35
C GLU A 290 22.76 -16.51 2.93
N ILE A 291 22.29 -16.69 4.16
CA ILE A 291 22.32 -17.97 4.86
C ILE A 291 21.42 -19.00 4.20
N VAL A 292 20.24 -18.62 3.78
CA VAL A 292 19.31 -19.53 3.08
C VAL A 292 19.90 -19.96 1.75
N SER A 293 20.55 -19.08 1.02
CA SER A 293 21.30 -19.45 -0.21
C SER A 293 22.40 -20.47 0.09
N ASP A 294 23.15 -20.31 1.18
CA ASP A 294 24.17 -21.25 1.59
C ASP A 294 23.59 -22.63 1.93
N TYR A 295 22.44 -22.69 2.61
CA TYR A 295 21.78 -23.96 2.93
C TYR A 295 21.28 -24.67 1.67
N ALA A 296 20.75 -23.95 0.71
CA ALA A 296 20.30 -24.51 -0.58
C ALA A 296 21.50 -25.06 -1.39
N GLU A 297 22.61 -24.31 -1.48
CA GLU A 297 23.81 -24.72 -2.19
C GLU A 297 24.47 -25.96 -1.57
N ASN A 298 24.41 -26.10 -0.25
CA ASN A 298 24.95 -27.24 0.49
C ASN A 298 24.01 -28.46 0.48
N GLY A 299 22.79 -28.32 -0.03
CA GLY A 299 21.78 -29.38 -0.03
C GLY A 299 21.14 -29.61 1.34
N ASP A 300 21.23 -28.65 2.24
CA ASP A 300 20.53 -28.64 3.53
C ASP A 300 19.02 -28.29 3.34
N LEU A 301 18.67 -27.60 2.24
CA LEU A 301 17.31 -27.31 1.80
C LEU A 301 17.01 -28.04 0.50
N ASP A 302 15.90 -28.73 0.43
CA ASP A 302 15.38 -29.39 -0.78
C ASP A 302 14.13 -28.65 -1.29
N THR A 303 14.29 -27.35 -1.55
CA THR A 303 13.15 -26.52 -1.91
C THR A 303 13.58 -25.25 -2.65
N SER A 304 12.64 -24.65 -3.38
CA SER A 304 12.74 -23.33 -3.99
C SER A 304 12.34 -22.20 -3.03
N TRP A 305 12.66 -22.28 -1.76
CA TRP A 305 12.31 -21.27 -0.77
C TRP A 305 12.78 -19.87 -1.21
N TYR A 306 11.88 -18.91 -1.15
CA TYR A 306 12.12 -17.52 -1.54
C TYR A 306 12.05 -16.59 -0.32
N PRO A 307 13.10 -15.84 -0.01
CA PRO A 307 13.13 -14.95 1.15
C PRO A 307 12.47 -13.59 0.87
N GLN A 308 11.24 -13.59 0.37
CA GLN A 308 10.51 -12.36 0.13
C GLN A 308 10.50 -11.47 1.37
N GLY A 309 10.73 -10.18 1.19
CA GLY A 309 10.77 -9.22 2.28
C GLY A 309 12.01 -9.33 3.16
N ALA A 310 13.12 -9.92 2.65
CA ALA A 310 14.39 -9.94 3.39
C ALA A 310 14.87 -8.53 3.78
N PHE A 311 14.62 -7.54 2.96
CA PHE A 311 14.89 -6.13 3.28
C PHE A 311 14.06 -5.63 4.47
N ALA A 312 12.86 -6.14 4.68
CA ALA A 312 12.06 -5.81 5.86
C ALA A 312 12.72 -6.30 7.16
N LEU A 313 13.44 -7.42 7.11
CA LEU A 313 14.27 -7.87 8.24
C LEU A 313 15.48 -6.98 8.47
N THR A 314 16.06 -6.41 7.42
CA THR A 314 17.15 -5.42 7.56
C THR A 314 16.72 -4.24 8.41
N GLY A 315 15.47 -3.78 8.24
CA GLY A 315 14.90 -2.68 9.01
C GLY A 315 14.62 -2.97 10.48
N VAL A 316 14.61 -4.25 10.90
CA VAL A 316 14.32 -4.64 12.30
C VAL A 316 15.35 -4.07 13.27
N GLU A 317 16.62 -4.02 12.89
CA GLU A 317 17.68 -3.43 13.71
C GLU A 317 17.42 -1.94 13.99
N PHE A 318 17.03 -1.18 12.96
CA PHE A 318 16.73 0.24 13.12
C PHE A 318 15.47 0.49 13.91
N LEU A 319 14.49 -0.36 13.74
CA LEU A 319 13.28 -0.33 14.55
C LEU A 319 13.62 -0.56 16.04
N ALA A 320 14.53 -1.48 16.36
CA ALA A 320 15.02 -1.66 17.72
C ALA A 320 15.70 -0.38 18.26
N TYR A 321 16.54 0.29 17.46
CA TYR A 321 17.16 1.56 17.85
C TYR A 321 16.14 2.69 18.01
N TYR A 322 15.15 2.76 17.13
CA TYR A 322 14.04 3.68 17.25
C TYR A 322 13.28 3.49 18.57
N LEU A 323 13.10 2.24 19.01
CA LEU A 323 12.47 1.87 20.28
C LEU A 323 13.39 2.00 21.50
N GLY A 324 14.65 2.41 21.30
CA GLY A 324 15.58 2.72 22.39
C GLY A 324 16.59 1.63 22.71
N ALA A 325 16.75 0.62 21.86
CA ALA A 325 17.84 -0.32 22.00
C ALA A 325 19.21 0.37 21.85
N GLU A 326 20.19 -0.05 22.64
CA GLU A 326 21.56 0.40 22.47
C GLU A 326 22.15 -0.21 21.18
N ARG A 327 22.89 0.62 20.42
CA ARG A 327 23.55 0.16 19.22
C ARG A 327 24.54 -0.96 19.53
N VAL A 328 24.38 -2.08 18.87
CA VAL A 328 25.37 -3.18 18.89
C VAL A 328 26.50 -2.88 17.90
N ASN A 329 27.68 -3.42 18.16
CA ASN A 329 28.87 -3.17 17.35
C ASN A 329 28.92 -4.16 16.15
N GLN A 330 27.86 -4.17 15.37
CA GLN A 330 27.75 -4.93 14.12
C GLN A 330 27.11 -4.07 13.04
N GLU A 331 27.38 -4.37 11.78
CA GLU A 331 26.75 -3.75 10.65
C GLU A 331 25.52 -4.58 10.24
N ALA A 332 24.42 -3.90 9.87
CA ALA A 332 23.26 -4.57 9.33
C ALA A 332 23.63 -5.30 8.03
N GLY A 333 23.05 -6.47 7.79
CA GLY A 333 23.37 -7.31 6.65
C GLY A 333 24.64 -8.16 6.81
N GLU A 334 25.42 -7.98 7.88
CA GLU A 334 26.51 -8.89 8.20
C GLU A 334 25.98 -10.18 8.84
N ASN A 335 26.61 -11.31 8.53
CA ASN A 335 26.29 -12.59 9.14
C ASN A 335 26.86 -12.66 10.57
N SER A 336 26.30 -11.88 11.48
CA SER A 336 26.64 -11.83 12.90
C SER A 336 25.65 -12.65 13.72
N ILE A 337 26.12 -13.21 14.80
CA ILE A 337 25.31 -13.94 15.79
C ILE A 337 25.03 -13.11 17.05
N GLU A 338 25.48 -11.86 17.08
CA GLU A 338 25.20 -10.96 18.21
C GLU A 338 23.75 -10.50 18.19
N PRO A 339 23.03 -10.55 19.32
CA PRO A 339 21.67 -10.04 19.41
C PRO A 339 21.60 -8.56 19.07
N ILE A 340 20.53 -8.11 18.40
CA ILE A 340 20.27 -6.68 18.13
C ILE A 340 19.96 -5.95 19.44
N SER A 341 19.18 -6.58 20.31
CA SER A 341 18.66 -6.02 21.55
C SER A 341 18.18 -7.12 22.48
N ASP A 342 18.14 -6.83 23.79
CA ASP A 342 17.42 -7.66 24.76
C ASP A 342 15.90 -7.55 24.59
N VAL A 343 15.42 -6.41 24.05
CA VAL A 343 14.02 -6.19 23.69
C VAL A 343 13.91 -6.30 22.18
N TYR A 344 13.20 -7.30 21.70
CA TYR A 344 13.00 -7.52 20.28
C TYR A 344 11.64 -6.97 19.84
N PRO A 345 11.55 -6.23 18.73
CA PRO A 345 10.26 -5.75 18.26
C PRO A 345 9.30 -6.91 17.97
N ASN A 346 8.08 -6.86 18.49
CA ASN A 346 7.05 -7.84 18.19
C ASN A 346 6.54 -7.65 16.75
N PRO A 347 6.66 -8.67 15.85
CA PRO A 347 6.26 -8.52 14.45
C PRO A 347 4.76 -8.28 14.27
N TYR A 348 3.94 -8.77 15.19
CA TYR A 348 2.48 -8.62 15.12
C TYR A 348 1.98 -7.21 15.47
N ARG A 349 2.87 -6.29 15.86
CA ARG A 349 2.53 -4.88 16.06
C ARG A 349 2.54 -4.06 14.78
N TYR A 350 2.92 -4.65 13.64
CA TYR A 350 3.07 -3.96 12.34
C TYR A 350 2.29 -4.68 11.24
N GLY A 351 1.94 -3.93 10.19
CA GLY A 351 1.14 -4.41 9.07
C GLY A 351 -0.33 -4.03 9.18
N TYR A 352 -0.63 -2.79 9.57
CA TYR A 352 -1.99 -2.28 9.78
C TYR A 352 -2.17 -0.91 9.13
N HIS A 353 -3.44 -0.51 8.93
CA HIS A 353 -3.78 0.88 8.65
C HIS A 353 -3.72 1.70 9.93
N VAL A 354 -3.15 2.91 9.84
CA VAL A 354 -2.92 3.80 10.98
C VAL A 354 -3.57 5.15 10.73
N GLU A 355 -4.64 5.45 11.46
CA GLU A 355 -5.37 6.71 11.40
C GLU A 355 -4.71 7.77 12.30
N PHE A 356 -4.64 9.01 11.84
CA PHE A 356 -4.14 10.15 12.63
C PHE A 356 -5.30 11.03 13.08
N ARG A 357 -5.74 10.82 14.32
CA ARG A 357 -6.76 11.66 14.95
C ARG A 357 -6.15 12.99 15.41
N ASN A 358 -6.97 14.05 15.42
CA ASN A 358 -6.54 15.40 15.69
C ASN A 358 -5.45 15.89 14.70
N GLY A 359 -5.54 15.48 13.44
CA GLY A 359 -4.57 15.87 12.41
C GLY A 359 -4.50 17.38 12.16
N ASP A 360 -5.56 18.11 12.51
CA ASP A 360 -5.68 19.56 12.47
C ASP A 360 -5.13 20.28 13.72
N ALA A 361 -4.63 19.56 14.74
CA ALA A 361 -4.11 20.19 15.96
C ALA A 361 -2.98 21.17 15.66
N ASP A 362 -2.96 22.32 16.36
CA ASP A 362 -1.87 23.30 16.23
C ASP A 362 -0.52 22.71 16.62
N ASP A 363 -0.47 21.93 17.71
CA ASP A 363 0.74 21.22 18.14
C ASP A 363 0.76 19.81 17.57
N PRO A 364 1.75 19.45 16.74
CA PRO A 364 1.88 18.10 16.20
C PRO A 364 2.07 17.00 17.27
N GLU A 365 2.44 17.34 18.50
CA GLU A 365 2.46 16.39 19.63
C GLU A 365 1.05 15.95 20.07
N ASP A 366 0.01 16.69 19.70
CA ASP A 366 -1.40 16.37 19.99
C ASP A 366 -2.04 15.45 18.91
N VAL A 367 -1.32 15.13 17.83
CA VAL A 367 -1.76 14.15 16.82
C VAL A 367 -1.67 12.74 17.39
N VAL A 368 -2.78 12.00 17.35
CA VAL A 368 -2.90 10.68 17.98
C VAL A 368 -2.98 9.59 16.92
N PRO A 369 -1.96 8.74 16.76
CA PRO A 369 -2.03 7.60 15.86
C PRO A 369 -2.90 6.48 16.46
N VAL A 370 -3.71 5.83 15.63
CA VAL A 370 -4.57 4.70 15.98
C VAL A 370 -4.39 3.59 14.95
N LYS A 371 -3.87 2.43 15.37
CA LYS A 371 -3.82 1.24 14.51
C LYS A 371 -5.17 0.53 14.47
N HIS A 372 -5.66 0.25 13.29
CA HIS A 372 -6.90 -0.47 13.04
C HIS A 372 -6.64 -1.97 12.89
N HIS A 373 -6.34 -2.66 13.99
CA HIS A 373 -6.05 -4.11 13.99
C HIS A 373 -7.21 -4.95 13.45
N VAL A 374 -8.46 -4.46 13.58
CA VAL A 374 -9.68 -5.13 13.09
C VAL A 374 -9.71 -5.35 11.59
N MET A 375 -8.92 -4.59 10.83
CA MET A 375 -8.83 -4.73 9.37
C MET A 375 -7.87 -5.85 8.94
N GLY A 376 -7.27 -6.57 9.91
CA GLY A 376 -6.33 -7.65 9.66
C GLY A 376 -4.91 -7.14 9.39
N ARG A 377 -3.95 -8.07 9.40
CA ARG A 377 -2.53 -7.82 9.20
C ARG A 377 -2.10 -8.25 7.80
N ALA A 378 -1.57 -7.30 7.01
CA ALA A 378 -1.14 -7.54 5.63
C ALA A 378 0.07 -6.67 5.26
N ALA A 379 0.55 -6.77 4.01
CA ALA A 379 1.40 -5.79 3.39
C ALA A 379 0.50 -4.71 2.77
N TRP A 380 -0.05 -3.85 3.61
CA TRP A 380 -1.06 -2.91 3.18
C TRP A 380 -0.46 -1.78 2.35
N GLU A 381 -0.99 -1.65 1.11
CA GLU A 381 -0.66 -0.53 0.24
C GLU A 381 -1.66 0.60 0.45
N SER A 382 -2.89 0.41 0.07
CA SER A 382 -3.91 1.45 0.18
C SER A 382 -5.21 0.94 0.82
N PRO A 383 -5.88 1.78 1.63
CA PRO A 383 -7.28 1.61 2.02
C PRO A 383 -8.17 2.59 1.28
N ASP A 384 -9.47 2.31 1.21
CA ASP A 384 -10.53 3.23 0.82
C ASP A 384 -11.68 3.17 1.84
N PHE A 385 -11.86 4.24 2.60
CA PHE A 385 -12.86 4.36 3.67
C PHE A 385 -14.16 4.91 3.13
N GLN A 386 -15.20 4.10 3.11
CA GLN A 386 -16.48 4.45 2.53
C GLN A 386 -17.34 5.41 3.37
N ASN A 387 -18.22 6.16 2.72
CA ASN A 387 -19.07 7.19 3.34
C ASN A 387 -20.19 6.68 4.26
N ASP A 388 -20.38 5.36 4.41
CA ASP A 388 -21.17 4.81 5.50
C ASP A 388 -20.42 4.85 6.84
N ASN A 389 -19.16 5.24 6.83
CA ASN A 389 -18.21 5.27 7.95
C ASN A 389 -18.03 3.89 8.61
N LYS A 390 -18.23 2.82 7.86
CA LYS A 390 -18.17 1.43 8.34
C LYS A 390 -17.37 0.53 7.43
N THR A 391 -17.56 0.66 6.12
CA THR A 391 -16.97 -0.19 5.11
C THR A 391 -15.61 0.35 4.71
N VAL A 392 -14.62 -0.51 4.66
CA VAL A 392 -13.27 -0.20 4.18
C VAL A 392 -12.86 -1.30 3.22
N TYR A 393 -12.37 -0.90 2.05
CA TYR A 393 -11.65 -1.78 1.15
C TYR A 393 -10.15 -1.56 1.33
N GLY A 394 -9.34 -2.61 1.16
CA GLY A 394 -7.89 -2.49 1.27
C GLY A 394 -7.18 -3.41 0.31
N CYS A 395 -6.10 -2.92 -0.27
CA CYS A 395 -5.20 -3.64 -1.15
C CYS A 395 -3.91 -4.02 -0.44
N SER A 396 -3.37 -5.20 -0.75
CA SER A 396 -2.13 -5.71 -0.20
C SER A 396 -1.13 -5.98 -1.30
N ASP A 397 0.02 -5.31 -1.25
CA ASP A 397 1.08 -5.44 -2.24
C ASP A 397 1.87 -6.74 -2.15
N GLY A 398 2.49 -7.10 -3.27
CA GLY A 398 3.37 -8.23 -3.52
C GLY A 398 2.68 -9.42 -4.17
N ASP A 399 3.48 -10.44 -4.50
CA ASP A 399 3.01 -11.64 -5.20
C ASP A 399 2.01 -12.43 -4.35
N SER A 400 0.93 -12.92 -4.97
CA SER A 400 -0.07 -13.77 -4.33
C SER A 400 -0.68 -13.14 -3.08
N LYS A 401 -1.15 -11.93 -3.20
CA LYS A 401 -1.83 -11.18 -2.12
C LYS A 401 -3.34 -11.09 -2.40
N GLY A 402 -4.02 -10.24 -1.69
CA GLY A 402 -5.47 -10.07 -1.81
C GLY A 402 -5.91 -8.63 -1.66
N ILE A 403 -7.12 -8.42 -2.12
CA ILE A 403 -7.94 -7.29 -1.71
C ILE A 403 -8.84 -7.73 -0.57
N TYR A 404 -9.09 -6.88 0.42
CA TYR A 404 -9.88 -7.25 1.59
C TYR A 404 -11.00 -6.24 1.82
N LYS A 405 -11.99 -6.63 2.59
CA LYS A 405 -13.07 -5.75 3.04
C LYS A 405 -13.25 -5.87 4.55
N PHE A 406 -13.38 -4.74 5.21
CA PHE A 406 -13.79 -4.65 6.61
C PHE A 406 -15.12 -3.94 6.73
N VAL A 407 -15.99 -4.38 7.65
CA VAL A 407 -17.26 -3.71 7.95
C VAL A 407 -17.41 -3.56 9.45
N ALA A 408 -17.37 -2.32 9.95
CA ALA A 408 -17.57 -2.02 11.34
C ALA A 408 -19.03 -2.25 11.79
N ASP A 409 -19.25 -2.67 13.03
CA ASP A 409 -20.57 -2.88 13.61
C ASP A 409 -21.43 -1.60 13.59
N ARG A 410 -20.80 -0.47 13.81
CA ARG A 410 -21.39 0.88 13.77
C ARG A 410 -20.39 1.88 13.20
N PRO A 411 -20.83 3.06 12.75
CA PRO A 411 -19.91 4.07 12.21
C PRO A 411 -18.66 4.26 13.10
N MET A 412 -17.46 4.14 12.52
CA MET A 412 -16.19 4.17 13.26
C MET A 412 -16.01 5.46 14.04
N ILE A 413 -16.47 6.59 13.47
CA ILE A 413 -16.50 7.89 14.15
C ILE A 413 -17.40 7.92 15.40
N SER A 414 -18.31 6.97 15.56
CA SER A 414 -19.22 6.90 16.71
C SER A 414 -18.63 6.25 17.96
N TYR A 415 -17.38 5.76 17.88
CA TYR A 415 -16.68 5.19 19.02
C TYR A 415 -15.92 6.28 19.77
N ASP A 416 -16.20 6.45 21.05
CA ASP A 416 -15.48 7.39 21.91
C ASP A 416 -14.03 6.94 22.13
N ASP A 417 -13.81 5.62 22.21
CA ASP A 417 -12.51 4.99 22.32
C ASP A 417 -12.26 4.12 21.07
N PRO A 418 -11.24 4.42 20.26
CA PRO A 418 -10.92 3.66 19.05
C PRO A 418 -10.52 2.21 19.33
N THR A 419 -10.10 1.88 20.55
CA THR A 419 -9.82 0.48 20.92
C THR A 419 -11.08 -0.38 20.99
N GLU A 420 -12.26 0.23 21.10
CA GLU A 420 -13.56 -0.44 21.08
C GLU A 420 -14.12 -0.65 19.66
N ILE A 421 -13.47 -0.12 18.61
CA ILE A 421 -13.91 -0.36 17.23
C ILE A 421 -13.91 -1.87 17.00
N ALA A 422 -15.06 -2.38 16.58
CA ALA A 422 -15.29 -3.79 16.31
C ALA A 422 -15.99 -3.96 14.97
N GLY A 423 -15.79 -5.10 14.34
CA GLY A 423 -16.41 -5.42 13.07
C GLY A 423 -15.94 -6.74 12.50
N THR A 424 -16.35 -7.00 11.27
CA THR A 424 -16.09 -8.25 10.55
C THR A 424 -15.09 -8.01 9.41
N LEU A 425 -14.08 -8.85 9.32
CA LEU A 425 -13.09 -8.90 8.26
C LEU A 425 -13.50 -9.94 7.21
N TYR A 426 -13.33 -9.59 5.93
CA TYR A 426 -13.66 -10.43 4.79
C TYR A 426 -12.50 -10.53 3.80
N ALA A 427 -12.40 -11.69 3.13
CA ALA A 427 -11.53 -11.90 1.97
C ALA A 427 -12.38 -12.26 0.73
N PRO A 428 -11.89 -11.99 -0.49
CA PRO A 428 -12.65 -12.25 -1.71
C PRO A 428 -12.60 -13.71 -2.10
N LYS A 429 -13.68 -14.20 -2.64
CA LYS A 429 -13.75 -15.39 -3.47
C LYS A 429 -14.14 -14.96 -4.88
N ILE A 430 -13.20 -15.06 -5.79
CA ILE A 430 -13.36 -14.62 -7.17
C ILE A 430 -13.88 -15.78 -8.02
N SER A 431 -14.76 -15.45 -8.96
CA SER A 431 -15.15 -16.34 -10.03
C SER A 431 -14.85 -15.67 -11.36
N ALA A 432 -13.92 -16.24 -12.11
CA ALA A 432 -13.60 -15.82 -13.46
C ALA A 432 -14.00 -16.93 -14.45
N PRO A 433 -14.41 -16.61 -15.70
CA PRO A 433 -14.72 -17.62 -16.69
C PRO A 433 -13.47 -18.43 -17.06
N MET A 434 -13.48 -19.74 -16.80
CA MET A 434 -12.45 -20.64 -17.28
C MET A 434 -12.76 -21.06 -18.72
N THR A 435 -11.94 -20.58 -19.65
CA THR A 435 -12.12 -20.88 -21.09
C THR A 435 -10.84 -21.46 -21.69
N ASP A 436 -10.97 -22.11 -22.88
CA ASP A 436 -9.84 -22.53 -23.71
C ASP A 436 -10.10 -22.02 -25.16
N PRO A 437 -9.31 -21.06 -25.70
CA PRO A 437 -8.21 -20.34 -25.03
C PRO A 437 -8.65 -19.55 -23.78
N ARG A 438 -7.71 -19.15 -22.94
CA ARG A 438 -7.98 -18.36 -21.74
C ARG A 438 -8.69 -17.05 -22.09
N ALA A 439 -9.44 -16.53 -21.13
CA ALA A 439 -10.13 -15.25 -21.31
C ALA A 439 -9.12 -14.09 -21.21
N SER A 440 -9.30 -13.07 -22.04
CA SER A 440 -8.57 -11.81 -21.92
C SER A 440 -9.10 -11.01 -20.72
N PRO A 441 -8.22 -10.47 -19.85
CA PRO A 441 -8.64 -9.54 -18.79
C PRO A 441 -9.45 -8.35 -19.33
N ALA A 442 -9.14 -7.86 -20.53
CA ALA A 442 -9.84 -6.74 -21.14
C ALA A 442 -11.34 -6.94 -21.37
N ASN A 443 -11.79 -8.20 -21.46
CA ASN A 443 -13.17 -8.56 -21.80
C ASN A 443 -13.84 -9.45 -20.73
N THR A 444 -13.30 -9.44 -19.50
CA THR A 444 -13.75 -10.38 -18.47
C THR A 444 -13.94 -9.68 -17.14
N ASP A 445 -15.18 -9.60 -16.71
CA ASP A 445 -15.49 -9.18 -15.35
C ASP A 445 -15.18 -10.31 -14.36
N LEU A 446 -14.81 -9.94 -13.13
CA LEU A 446 -14.59 -10.85 -12.02
C LEU A 446 -15.78 -10.76 -11.05
N ASP A 447 -16.51 -11.85 -10.88
CA ASP A 447 -17.55 -11.92 -9.85
C ASP A 447 -16.91 -12.13 -8.48
N VAL A 448 -17.34 -11.37 -7.48
CA VAL A 448 -16.76 -11.35 -6.11
C VAL A 448 -17.80 -11.81 -5.10
N GLU A 449 -17.48 -12.86 -4.35
CA GLU A 449 -18.14 -13.22 -3.09
C GLU A 449 -17.22 -12.91 -1.91
N TRP A 450 -17.71 -12.28 -0.85
CA TRP A 450 -16.93 -11.95 0.32
C TRP A 450 -17.08 -13.02 1.39
N LEU A 451 -16.00 -13.76 1.67
CA LEU A 451 -15.92 -14.76 2.73
C LEU A 451 -15.61 -14.07 4.05
N GLU A 452 -16.45 -14.26 5.04
CA GLU A 452 -16.22 -13.75 6.39
C GLU A 452 -15.08 -14.51 7.06
N LEU A 453 -14.00 -13.82 7.44
CA LEU A 453 -12.86 -14.43 8.14
C LEU A 453 -13.07 -14.50 9.65
N GLY A 454 -13.66 -13.48 10.24
CA GLY A 454 -13.91 -13.40 11.67
C GLY A 454 -14.37 -12.03 12.12
N HIS A 455 -14.83 -11.95 13.37
CA HIS A 455 -15.28 -10.74 14.04
C HIS A 455 -14.51 -10.52 15.33
N ALA A 456 -13.98 -9.30 15.53
CA ALA A 456 -13.28 -8.90 16.76
C ALA A 456 -13.30 -7.38 16.96
N SER A 457 -12.84 -6.93 18.12
CA SER A 457 -12.53 -5.53 18.41
C SER A 457 -11.01 -5.28 18.38
N ASN A 458 -10.61 -4.00 18.17
CA ASN A 458 -9.20 -3.61 18.26
C ASN A 458 -8.57 -4.04 19.61
N SER A 459 -9.28 -3.90 20.71
CA SER A 459 -8.77 -4.27 22.04
C SER A 459 -8.58 -5.78 22.22
N GLU A 460 -9.45 -6.62 21.62
CA GLU A 460 -9.26 -8.08 21.64
C GLU A 460 -8.00 -8.44 20.86
N ILE A 461 -7.82 -7.88 19.67
CA ILE A 461 -6.66 -8.17 18.82
C ILE A 461 -5.37 -7.65 19.46
N GLU A 462 -5.39 -6.45 20.04
CA GLU A 462 -4.25 -5.91 20.79
C GLU A 462 -3.84 -6.85 21.94
N ALA A 463 -4.80 -7.45 22.65
CA ALA A 463 -4.52 -8.43 23.70
C ALA A 463 -3.87 -9.70 23.14
N TRP A 464 -4.29 -10.19 21.97
CA TRP A 464 -3.67 -11.32 21.29
C TRP A 464 -2.25 -10.99 20.79
N ILE A 465 -2.05 -9.79 20.25
CA ILE A 465 -0.70 -9.31 19.83
C ILE A 465 0.25 -9.27 21.03
N ALA A 466 -0.24 -8.79 22.17
CA ALA A 466 0.57 -8.67 23.40
C ALA A 466 1.07 -10.01 23.95
N GLU A 467 0.49 -11.15 23.56
CA GLU A 467 1.00 -12.48 23.92
C GLU A 467 2.42 -12.72 23.41
N TYR A 468 2.86 -11.99 22.39
CA TYR A 468 4.16 -12.13 21.71
C TYR A 468 5.16 -11.03 22.05
N ASP A 469 4.87 -10.12 22.98
CA ASP A 469 5.76 -9.00 23.34
C ASP A 469 7.05 -9.45 24.05
N ASP A 470 7.00 -10.59 24.73
CA ASP A 470 8.13 -11.11 25.51
C ASP A 470 9.04 -12.07 24.71
N VAL A 471 8.77 -12.29 23.41
CA VAL A 471 9.60 -13.17 22.56
C VAL A 471 10.97 -12.55 22.34
N THR A 472 12.01 -13.35 22.58
CA THR A 472 13.41 -12.93 22.52
C THR A 472 14.22 -13.74 21.50
N GLN A 473 15.44 -13.31 21.22
CA GLN A 473 16.37 -14.09 20.41
C GLN A 473 16.84 -15.37 21.12
N ALA A 474 16.80 -15.42 22.45
CA ALA A 474 17.13 -16.64 23.21
C ALA A 474 16.09 -17.74 22.96
N ASP A 475 14.83 -17.37 22.76
CA ASP A 475 13.78 -18.33 22.43
C ASP A 475 14.03 -18.96 21.06
N TYR A 476 14.47 -18.19 20.06
CA TYR A 476 14.87 -18.70 18.76
C TYR A 476 16.04 -19.72 18.87
N VAL A 477 17.07 -19.37 19.61
CA VAL A 477 18.24 -20.23 19.80
C VAL A 477 17.89 -21.55 20.52
N SER A 478 16.90 -21.50 21.43
CA SER A 478 16.43 -22.67 22.18
C SER A 478 15.73 -23.71 21.29
N ILE A 479 15.21 -23.30 20.12
CA ILE A 479 14.72 -24.25 19.12
C ILE A 479 15.85 -25.19 18.69
N GLY A 480 17.02 -24.65 18.37
CA GLY A 480 18.13 -25.40 17.82
C GLY A 480 18.74 -26.44 18.75
N ASP A 481 18.63 -26.30 20.07
CA ASP A 481 19.09 -27.31 21.02
C ASP A 481 17.94 -28.12 21.65
N GLY A 482 16.72 -27.99 21.12
CA GLY A 482 15.56 -28.73 21.58
C GLY A 482 15.11 -28.37 23.00
N SER A 483 15.56 -27.24 23.57
CA SER A 483 15.14 -26.77 24.90
C SER A 483 13.93 -25.83 24.88
N HIS A 484 13.43 -25.49 23.70
CA HIS A 484 12.25 -24.63 23.53
C HIS A 484 11.00 -25.32 24.09
N PRO A 485 10.15 -24.61 24.88
CA PRO A 485 9.01 -25.25 25.56
C PRO A 485 7.96 -25.86 24.62
N ALA A 486 7.81 -25.31 23.39
CA ALA A 486 6.84 -25.77 22.41
C ALA A 486 7.44 -26.75 21.38
N VAL A 487 8.72 -27.12 21.49
CA VAL A 487 9.41 -27.97 20.52
C VAL A 487 9.94 -29.19 21.22
N ASP A 488 9.49 -30.38 20.81
CA ASP A 488 10.05 -31.64 21.24
C ASP A 488 11.42 -31.91 20.56
N ASP A 489 12.08 -33.03 20.92
CA ASP A 489 13.31 -33.48 20.28
C ASP A 489 13.09 -33.67 18.76
N HIS A 490 13.80 -32.93 17.94
CA HIS A 490 13.67 -32.91 16.47
C HIS A 490 14.97 -33.30 15.77
N GLU A 491 14.88 -33.68 14.51
CA GLU A 491 15.99 -34.22 13.73
C GLU A 491 17.21 -33.29 13.54
N PHE A 492 16.99 -31.96 13.60
CA PHE A 492 18.04 -30.95 13.49
C PHE A 492 18.67 -30.60 14.83
N ALA A 493 18.08 -31.04 15.98
CA ALA A 493 18.52 -30.63 17.31
C ALA A 493 19.98 -30.99 17.59
N VAL A 494 20.73 -30.05 18.14
CA VAL A 494 22.11 -30.22 18.58
C VAL A 494 22.19 -30.30 20.11
N ASP A 495 23.31 -30.78 20.64
CA ASP A 495 23.52 -30.84 22.08
C ASP A 495 23.40 -29.45 22.73
N THR A 496 22.90 -29.36 23.95
CA THR A 496 22.76 -28.11 24.69
C THR A 496 24.08 -27.37 24.98
N ASP A 497 25.21 -28.06 24.88
CA ASP A 497 26.55 -27.51 24.99
C ASP A 497 27.22 -27.21 23.62
N ALA A 498 26.47 -27.37 22.50
CA ALA A 498 26.91 -26.97 21.18
C ALA A 498 27.16 -25.45 21.09
N SER A 499 27.96 -25.06 20.09
CA SER A 499 28.22 -23.64 19.83
C SER A 499 26.94 -22.90 19.46
N LEU A 500 26.93 -21.57 19.69
CA LEU A 500 25.78 -20.72 19.32
C LEU A 500 25.47 -20.80 17.83
N GLU A 501 26.51 -20.84 16.98
CA GLU A 501 26.37 -20.98 15.53
C GLU A 501 25.69 -22.29 15.12
N GLU A 502 26.07 -23.44 15.76
CA GLU A 502 25.41 -24.71 15.51
C GLU A 502 23.95 -24.72 15.95
N LYS A 503 23.63 -24.09 17.07
CA LYS A 503 22.25 -23.96 17.55
C LYS A 503 21.41 -23.08 16.61
N ILE A 504 21.95 -21.95 16.12
CA ILE A 504 21.25 -21.07 15.17
C ILE A 504 20.98 -21.82 13.87
N LYS A 505 22.00 -22.55 13.32
CA LYS A 505 21.79 -23.34 12.10
C LYS A 505 20.71 -24.41 12.30
N ALA A 506 20.68 -25.08 13.42
CA ALA A 506 19.67 -26.08 13.73
C ALA A 506 18.27 -25.46 13.86
N ALA A 507 18.18 -24.28 14.48
CA ALA A 507 16.94 -23.53 14.57
C ALA A 507 16.47 -23.05 13.18
N ASP A 508 17.37 -22.52 12.34
CA ASP A 508 17.05 -22.11 10.97
C ASP A 508 16.43 -23.26 10.18
N LEU A 509 17.04 -24.45 10.21
CA LEU A 509 16.52 -25.62 9.51
C LEU A 509 15.16 -26.07 10.05
N TYR A 510 14.97 -26.01 11.37
CA TYR A 510 13.66 -26.28 11.98
C TYR A 510 12.60 -25.29 11.49
N VAL A 511 12.91 -24.00 11.57
CA VAL A 511 11.97 -22.93 11.22
C VAL A 511 11.58 -22.98 9.73
N ILE A 512 12.53 -23.27 8.85
CA ILE A 512 12.24 -23.46 7.43
C ILE A 512 11.28 -24.63 7.20
N THR A 513 11.45 -25.72 7.93
CA THR A 513 10.66 -26.95 7.75
C THR A 513 9.30 -26.88 8.42
N TYR A 514 9.23 -26.37 9.65
CA TYR A 514 8.04 -26.46 10.50
C TYR A 514 7.43 -25.12 10.89
N GLY A 515 8.04 -24.00 10.53
CA GLY A 515 7.67 -22.67 10.99
C GLY A 515 8.31 -22.29 12.32
N ASN A 516 8.18 -21.01 12.68
CA ASN A 516 8.75 -20.47 13.92
C ASN A 516 7.76 -20.68 15.10
N PRO A 517 8.07 -21.55 16.07
CA PRO A 517 7.15 -21.89 17.17
C PRO A 517 6.97 -20.76 18.19
N ASN A 518 7.70 -19.65 18.04
CA ASN A 518 7.54 -18.46 18.87
C ASN A 518 6.32 -17.62 18.50
N TYR A 519 5.70 -17.92 17.36
CA TYR A 519 4.55 -17.18 16.81
C TYR A 519 3.39 -18.14 16.51
N VAL A 520 2.31 -17.66 15.91
CA VAL A 520 1.21 -18.53 15.48
C VAL A 520 1.78 -19.66 14.61
N THR A 521 1.50 -20.89 14.99
CA THR A 521 2.04 -22.08 14.35
C THR A 521 1.26 -22.48 13.09
N ASN A 522 1.86 -23.28 12.23
CA ASN A 522 1.15 -23.84 11.07
C ASN A 522 -0.05 -24.68 11.51
N GLU A 523 0.10 -25.45 12.60
CA GLU A 523 -0.95 -26.28 13.17
C GLU A 523 -2.13 -25.46 13.67
N GLU A 524 -1.90 -24.28 14.27
CA GLU A 524 -2.98 -23.38 14.71
C GLU A 524 -3.78 -22.85 13.50
N ILE A 525 -3.14 -22.52 12.39
CA ILE A 525 -3.81 -22.07 11.17
C ILE A 525 -4.67 -23.18 10.57
N VAL A 526 -4.10 -24.38 10.39
CA VAL A 526 -4.81 -25.55 9.85
C VAL A 526 -5.99 -25.96 10.75
N GLU A 527 -5.81 -25.94 12.07
CA GLU A 527 -6.86 -26.25 13.02
C GLU A 527 -7.97 -25.18 12.99
N TRP A 528 -7.61 -23.89 12.91
CA TRP A 528 -8.57 -22.80 12.72
C TRP A 528 -9.43 -23.03 11.48
N ALA A 529 -8.80 -23.32 10.34
CA ALA A 529 -9.52 -23.55 9.08
C ALA A 529 -10.43 -24.80 9.16
N SER A 530 -9.96 -25.87 9.79
CA SER A 530 -10.77 -27.08 10.00
C SER A 530 -12.02 -26.81 10.85
N GLN A 531 -11.88 -26.01 11.90
CA GLN A 531 -13.01 -25.60 12.73
C GLN A 531 -13.94 -24.63 12.01
N TYR A 532 -13.37 -23.71 11.22
CA TYR A 532 -14.12 -22.78 10.38
C TYR A 532 -14.99 -23.54 9.35
N GLU A 533 -14.42 -24.50 8.63
CA GLU A 533 -15.19 -25.32 7.67
C GLU A 533 -16.33 -26.11 8.35
N ALA A 534 -16.09 -26.62 9.55
CA ALA A 534 -17.05 -27.43 10.25
C ALA A 534 -18.19 -26.64 10.87
N ASN A 535 -17.93 -25.42 11.35
CA ASN A 535 -18.83 -24.70 12.25
C ASN A 535 -19.11 -23.23 11.82
N GLY A 536 -18.43 -22.73 10.79
CA GLY A 536 -18.41 -21.30 10.42
C GLY A 536 -17.54 -20.44 11.34
N PRO A 537 -17.36 -19.14 11.00
CA PRO A 537 -16.47 -18.24 11.74
C PRO A 537 -16.81 -18.12 13.25
N ASP A 538 -18.08 -18.11 13.59
CA ASP A 538 -18.55 -18.04 14.99
C ASP A 538 -18.31 -19.34 15.80
N GLY A 539 -17.98 -20.42 15.13
CA GLY A 539 -17.82 -21.74 15.74
C GLY A 539 -16.37 -22.14 16.02
N VAL A 540 -15.43 -21.22 15.83
CA VAL A 540 -14.01 -21.42 16.09
C VAL A 540 -13.72 -21.23 17.58
N ASP A 541 -12.83 -22.06 18.15
CA ASP A 541 -12.38 -21.96 19.54
C ASP A 541 -11.79 -20.58 19.85
N GLU A 542 -12.02 -20.07 21.06
CA GLU A 542 -11.62 -18.73 21.48
C GLU A 542 -10.10 -18.46 21.27
N GLU A 543 -9.26 -19.46 21.51
CA GLU A 543 -7.80 -19.38 21.39
C GLU A 543 -7.32 -19.22 19.93
N LEU A 544 -8.14 -19.66 18.95
CA LEU A 544 -7.82 -19.61 17.53
C LEU A 544 -8.45 -18.39 16.82
N ARG A 545 -9.34 -17.64 17.48
CA ARG A 545 -9.98 -16.46 16.89
C ARG A 545 -8.99 -15.36 16.44
N LYS A 546 -7.78 -15.36 17.00
CA LYS A 546 -6.69 -14.46 16.62
C LYS A 546 -6.18 -14.69 15.19
N VAL A 547 -6.24 -15.92 14.66
CA VAL A 547 -5.60 -16.35 13.43
C VAL A 547 -5.94 -15.45 12.22
N PRO A 548 -7.21 -15.15 11.90
CA PRO A 548 -7.54 -14.35 10.73
C PRO A 548 -7.14 -12.87 10.85
N PHE A 549 -6.82 -12.38 12.05
CA PHE A 549 -6.44 -10.97 12.25
C PHE A 549 -4.93 -10.74 12.27
N ILE A 550 -4.13 -11.72 12.69
CA ILE A 550 -2.67 -11.59 12.78
C ILE A 550 -1.90 -12.44 11.76
N GLU A 551 -2.58 -13.38 11.11
CA GLU A 551 -2.09 -14.19 9.97
C GLU A 551 -3.11 -14.16 8.82
N THR A 552 -3.62 -12.98 8.51
CA THR A 552 -4.80 -12.75 7.64
C THR A 552 -4.70 -13.44 6.29
N ARG A 553 -3.57 -13.30 5.58
CA ARG A 553 -3.38 -13.90 4.27
C ARG A 553 -3.40 -15.44 4.34
N ALA A 554 -2.66 -16.01 5.27
CA ALA A 554 -2.58 -17.45 5.42
C ALA A 554 -3.94 -18.05 5.79
N ALA A 555 -4.67 -17.41 6.70
CA ALA A 555 -6.02 -17.81 7.08
C ALA A 555 -6.99 -17.73 5.88
N ALA A 556 -7.00 -16.62 5.16
CA ALA A 556 -7.86 -16.44 3.99
C ALA A 556 -7.60 -17.49 2.91
N LYS A 557 -6.33 -17.74 2.58
CA LYS A 557 -5.93 -18.76 1.58
C LYS A 557 -6.35 -20.15 2.01
N GLU A 558 -6.17 -20.51 3.29
CA GLU A 558 -6.49 -21.82 3.83
C GLU A 558 -7.97 -22.19 3.71
N ILE A 559 -8.88 -21.21 3.81
CA ILE A 559 -10.33 -21.43 3.61
C ILE A 559 -10.78 -21.27 2.16
N GLY A 560 -9.83 -21.10 1.23
CA GLY A 560 -10.09 -21.03 -0.21
C GLY A 560 -10.54 -19.66 -0.71
N ALA A 561 -10.21 -18.57 -0.01
CA ALA A 561 -10.30 -17.23 -0.59
C ALA A 561 -9.31 -17.06 -1.74
N SER A 562 -9.64 -16.21 -2.71
CA SER A 562 -8.81 -15.93 -3.88
C SER A 562 -7.71 -14.94 -3.53
N ILE A 563 -6.61 -15.46 -2.99
CA ILE A 563 -5.42 -14.72 -2.62
C ILE A 563 -4.38 -14.95 -3.73
N GLU A 564 -4.64 -14.36 -4.89
CA GLU A 564 -3.92 -14.59 -6.14
C GLU A 564 -3.53 -13.30 -6.86
N PHE A 565 -3.92 -12.14 -6.32
CA PHE A 565 -3.57 -10.86 -6.91
C PHE A 565 -2.07 -10.59 -6.76
N ASN A 566 -1.45 -10.14 -7.84
CA ASN A 566 -0.06 -9.70 -7.84
C ASN A 566 -0.03 -8.18 -7.81
N LYS A 567 0.62 -7.63 -6.80
CA LYS A 567 0.75 -6.20 -6.62
C LYS A 567 -0.61 -5.47 -6.73
N ALA A 568 -1.55 -5.84 -5.85
CA ALA A 568 -2.78 -5.07 -5.66
C ALA A 568 -2.44 -3.86 -4.81
N GLU A 569 -2.20 -2.71 -5.44
CA GLU A 569 -1.59 -1.55 -4.81
C GLU A 569 -2.59 -0.40 -4.61
N GLY A 570 -3.33 -0.02 -5.65
CA GLY A 570 -4.25 1.09 -5.57
C GLY A 570 -5.68 0.70 -5.21
N VAL A 571 -6.33 1.42 -4.30
CA VAL A 571 -7.78 1.42 -4.14
C VAL A 571 -8.25 2.81 -3.75
N ASP A 572 -9.22 3.37 -4.49
CA ASP A 572 -9.80 4.67 -4.19
C ASP A 572 -11.20 4.84 -4.79
N SER A 573 -11.99 5.71 -4.19
CA SER A 573 -13.28 6.16 -4.67
C SER A 573 -13.44 7.67 -4.46
N VAL A 574 -14.39 8.28 -5.16
CA VAL A 574 -14.66 9.71 -4.97
C VAL A 574 -14.98 10.02 -3.50
N SER A 575 -14.52 11.16 -2.99
CA SER A 575 -14.56 11.53 -1.57
C SER A 575 -15.95 11.48 -0.92
N ASP A 576 -17.05 11.59 -1.67
CA ASP A 576 -18.44 11.46 -1.20
C ASP A 576 -19.19 10.29 -1.86
N ALA A 577 -18.48 9.19 -2.16
CA ALA A 577 -19.02 8.01 -2.82
C ALA A 577 -20.29 7.46 -2.16
N ARG A 578 -21.23 6.99 -2.98
CA ARG A 578 -22.54 6.46 -2.57
C ARG A 578 -22.86 5.20 -3.36
N PRO A 579 -23.81 4.39 -2.92
CA PRO A 579 -24.33 3.30 -3.73
C PRO A 579 -24.70 3.76 -5.14
N GLY A 580 -24.05 3.17 -6.13
CA GLY A 580 -24.14 3.54 -7.56
C GLY A 580 -22.83 4.11 -8.13
N ASP A 581 -21.96 4.68 -7.31
CA ASP A 581 -20.64 5.15 -7.68
C ASP A 581 -19.65 3.97 -7.74
N TYR A 582 -18.39 4.22 -8.10
CA TYR A 582 -17.37 3.20 -8.32
C TYR A 582 -16.19 3.35 -7.37
N VAL A 583 -15.64 2.21 -6.96
CA VAL A 583 -14.32 2.07 -6.34
C VAL A 583 -13.38 1.52 -7.42
N TYR A 584 -12.22 2.12 -7.57
CA TYR A 584 -11.19 1.68 -8.52
C TYR A 584 -10.10 0.89 -7.80
N PHE A 585 -9.58 -0.16 -8.47
CA PHE A 585 -8.54 -1.03 -7.95
C PHE A 585 -7.41 -1.14 -8.97
N GLY A 586 -6.20 -0.76 -8.60
CA GLY A 586 -4.99 -0.94 -9.37
C GLY A 586 -4.36 -2.30 -9.05
N ILE A 587 -4.22 -3.15 -10.06
CA ILE A 587 -3.47 -4.40 -9.99
C ILE A 587 -2.29 -4.23 -10.93
N SER A 588 -1.12 -3.89 -10.38
CA SER A 588 -0.02 -3.40 -11.21
C SER A 588 0.65 -4.49 -12.04
N GLU A 589 0.52 -5.76 -11.65
CA GLU A 589 0.98 -6.90 -12.43
C GLU A 589 -0.10 -7.97 -12.56
N PHE A 590 -0.59 -8.20 -13.78
CA PHE A 590 -1.54 -9.27 -14.06
C PHE A 590 -0.82 -10.48 -14.69
N ASN A 591 -0.07 -11.20 -13.86
CA ASN A 591 0.79 -12.31 -14.25
C ASN A 591 0.78 -13.41 -13.17
N ASP A 592 1.78 -14.29 -13.16
CA ASP A 592 1.98 -15.37 -12.20
C ASP A 592 0.68 -16.07 -11.76
N ASP A 593 0.22 -15.93 -10.53
CA ASP A 593 -0.96 -16.61 -9.99
C ASP A 593 -2.28 -16.22 -10.71
N LEU A 594 -2.36 -15.03 -11.30
CA LEU A 594 -3.52 -14.60 -12.08
C LEU A 594 -3.57 -15.24 -13.48
N ALA A 595 -2.43 -15.73 -13.97
CA ALA A 595 -2.25 -16.24 -15.33
C ALA A 595 -1.67 -17.67 -15.39
N ASP A 596 -1.50 -18.36 -14.27
CA ASP A 596 -1.01 -19.74 -14.21
C ASP A 596 -2.11 -20.78 -14.53
N GLU A 597 -1.92 -22.05 -14.21
CA GLU A 597 -2.90 -23.13 -14.46
C GLU A 597 -3.66 -23.55 -13.19
N THR A 598 -3.51 -22.78 -12.11
CA THR A 598 -4.05 -23.10 -10.77
C THR A 598 -4.91 -21.96 -10.24
N GLY A 599 -5.59 -22.16 -9.12
CA GLY A 599 -6.39 -21.14 -8.46
C GLY A 599 -7.75 -20.84 -9.11
N ASP A 600 -8.33 -19.73 -8.70
CA ASP A 600 -9.65 -19.27 -9.12
C ASP A 600 -9.58 -18.38 -10.36
N ILE A 601 -8.44 -17.68 -10.56
CA ILE A 601 -8.21 -16.78 -11.68
C ILE A 601 -7.19 -17.40 -12.63
N GLN A 602 -7.59 -17.64 -13.87
CA GLN A 602 -6.75 -18.27 -14.89
C GLN A 602 -7.00 -17.57 -16.22
N MET A 603 -6.47 -16.36 -16.36
CA MET A 603 -6.69 -15.53 -17.56
C MET A 603 -5.39 -15.33 -18.34
N ASP A 604 -5.49 -14.67 -19.50
CA ASP A 604 -4.31 -14.30 -20.27
C ASP A 604 -3.46 -13.30 -19.47
N ARG A 605 -2.15 -13.48 -19.55
CA ARG A 605 -1.15 -12.61 -18.89
C ARG A 605 -1.15 -11.22 -19.52
N VAL A 606 -1.13 -10.18 -18.69
CA VAL A 606 -0.91 -8.79 -19.08
C VAL A 606 0.02 -8.12 -18.08
N ASP A 607 1.32 -8.14 -18.36
CA ASP A 607 2.35 -7.64 -17.43
C ASP A 607 2.19 -6.15 -17.07
N GLY A 608 1.53 -5.37 -17.93
CA GLY A 608 1.24 -3.95 -17.68
C GLY A 608 0.14 -3.68 -16.68
N GLY A 609 -0.44 -4.74 -16.10
CA GLY A 609 -1.46 -4.61 -15.06
C GLY A 609 -2.87 -4.27 -15.55
N VAL A 610 -3.79 -4.19 -14.61
CA VAL A 610 -5.21 -3.92 -14.85
C VAL A 610 -5.74 -2.96 -13.80
N VAL A 611 -6.47 -1.93 -14.24
CA VAL A 611 -7.34 -1.18 -13.33
C VAL A 611 -8.75 -1.72 -13.46
N TYR A 612 -9.27 -2.23 -12.36
CA TYR A 612 -10.67 -2.61 -12.23
C TYR A 612 -11.48 -1.51 -11.57
N ARG A 613 -12.80 -1.49 -11.84
CA ARG A 613 -13.74 -0.74 -11.02
C ARG A 613 -14.84 -1.66 -10.49
N GLY A 614 -15.20 -1.46 -9.24
CA GLY A 614 -16.31 -2.13 -8.59
C GLY A 614 -17.45 -1.15 -8.33
N LYS A 615 -18.66 -1.47 -8.77
CA LYS A 615 -19.81 -0.62 -8.49
C LYS A 615 -20.27 -0.82 -7.05
N LEU A 616 -20.38 0.27 -6.28
CA LEU A 616 -20.97 0.24 -4.96
C LEU A 616 -22.46 -0.08 -5.03
N GLU A 617 -22.84 -1.16 -4.42
CA GLU A 617 -24.22 -1.60 -4.22
C GLU A 617 -24.80 -1.05 -2.91
N GLU A 618 -26.02 -1.46 -2.55
CA GLU A 618 -26.57 -1.16 -1.22
C GLU A 618 -25.62 -1.66 -0.13
N GLN A 619 -25.46 -0.87 0.94
CA GLN A 619 -24.54 -1.15 2.04
C GLN A 619 -23.04 -1.12 1.63
N TYR A 620 -22.73 -0.39 0.57
CA TYR A 620 -21.36 -0.22 0.08
C TYR A 620 -20.64 -1.53 -0.26
N ASN A 621 -21.41 -2.56 -0.71
CA ASN A 621 -20.86 -3.81 -1.16
C ASN A 621 -20.45 -3.74 -2.64
N ILE A 622 -19.47 -4.56 -3.02
CA ILE A 622 -19.05 -4.78 -4.41
C ILE A 622 -19.17 -6.28 -4.69
N SER A 623 -19.85 -6.64 -5.77
CA SER A 623 -20.03 -8.02 -6.20
C SER A 623 -19.41 -8.36 -7.56
N THR A 624 -18.90 -7.34 -8.26
CA THR A 624 -18.26 -7.50 -9.57
C THR A 624 -17.16 -6.46 -9.75
N LEU A 625 -16.03 -6.87 -10.29
CA LEU A 625 -14.95 -6.00 -10.75
C LEU A 625 -14.93 -5.98 -12.28
N GLU A 626 -15.13 -4.81 -12.87
CA GLU A 626 -15.12 -4.56 -14.31
C GLU A 626 -13.76 -3.96 -14.70
N PRO A 627 -13.02 -4.50 -15.69
CA PRO A 627 -11.77 -3.90 -16.15
C PRO A 627 -12.04 -2.61 -16.92
N VAL A 628 -11.30 -1.55 -16.62
CA VAL A 628 -11.43 -0.25 -17.31
C VAL A 628 -10.15 0.21 -17.98
N ILE A 629 -8.99 -0.22 -17.47
CA ILE A 629 -7.69 -0.07 -18.13
C ILE A 629 -6.99 -1.42 -18.06
N VAL A 630 -6.49 -1.89 -19.18
CA VAL A 630 -5.72 -3.14 -19.26
C VAL A 630 -4.44 -2.86 -20.01
N GLY A 631 -3.31 -3.05 -19.35
CA GLY A 631 -1.99 -2.85 -19.91
C GLY A 631 -1.59 -3.95 -20.89
N PRO A 632 -0.46 -3.79 -21.56
CA PRO A 632 0.04 -4.78 -22.53
C PRO A 632 0.72 -5.96 -21.82
N ASP A 633 0.78 -7.10 -22.55
CA ASP A 633 1.63 -8.24 -22.22
C ASP A 633 3.05 -8.02 -22.80
N PHE A 634 4.07 -8.21 -21.97
CA PHE A 634 5.47 -8.04 -22.32
C PHE A 634 6.24 -9.35 -22.53
N THR A 635 5.59 -10.50 -22.37
CA THR A 635 6.25 -11.84 -22.37
C THR A 635 7.02 -12.13 -23.65
N ASP A 636 6.49 -11.74 -24.82
CA ASP A 636 7.08 -12.07 -26.13
C ASP A 636 8.07 -11.01 -26.66
N GLY A 637 8.41 -10.00 -25.88
CA GLY A 637 9.43 -8.99 -26.20
C GLY A 637 8.89 -7.70 -26.84
N PRO A 638 9.72 -6.84 -27.40
CA PRO A 638 9.61 -5.40 -27.31
C PRO A 638 8.76 -4.71 -28.38
N GLU A 639 7.71 -5.30 -28.91
CA GLU A 639 6.76 -4.58 -29.77
C GLU A 639 5.67 -3.86 -28.94
N VAL A 640 6.05 -3.36 -27.80
CA VAL A 640 5.21 -2.54 -26.95
C VAL A 640 5.22 -1.11 -27.47
N ALA A 641 4.10 -0.43 -27.43
CA ALA A 641 4.06 1.00 -27.70
C ALA A 641 4.99 1.72 -26.69
N ASN A 642 5.81 2.65 -27.19
CA ASN A 642 6.77 3.38 -26.35
C ASN A 642 6.10 4.17 -25.22
N ASP A 643 4.82 4.47 -25.36
CA ASP A 643 3.96 5.25 -24.48
C ASP A 643 2.87 4.40 -23.79
N ALA A 644 3.02 3.08 -23.79
CA ALA A 644 2.11 2.20 -23.07
C ALA A 644 2.16 2.44 -21.57
N LEU A 645 0.98 2.55 -20.96
CA LEU A 645 0.82 2.51 -19.50
C LEU A 645 1.31 1.16 -18.96
N ARG A 646 2.07 1.19 -17.89
CA ARG A 646 2.63 -0.01 -17.25
C ARG A 646 2.43 0.07 -15.75
N ASN A 647 2.15 -1.11 -15.16
CA ASN A 647 2.20 -1.27 -13.72
C ASN A 647 1.48 -0.12 -13.02
N VAL A 648 0.15 -0.04 -13.21
CA VAL A 648 -0.65 0.97 -12.50
C VAL A 648 -0.71 0.58 -11.05
N ASP A 649 0.04 1.33 -10.29
CA ASP A 649 0.14 1.23 -8.85
C ASP A 649 -0.96 2.07 -8.19
N ASN A 650 -0.67 3.27 -7.75
CA ASN A 650 -1.64 4.10 -7.08
C ASN A 650 -2.72 4.61 -8.04
N VAL A 651 -3.95 4.61 -7.56
CA VAL A 651 -5.09 5.28 -8.19
C VAL A 651 -5.66 6.31 -7.23
N TYR A 652 -6.00 7.49 -7.75
CA TYR A 652 -6.65 8.56 -6.99
C TYR A 652 -7.85 9.08 -7.76
N VAL A 653 -9.04 9.02 -7.18
CA VAL A 653 -10.29 9.43 -7.81
C VAL A 653 -10.59 10.88 -7.47
N MET A 654 -10.51 11.75 -8.46
CA MET A 654 -10.83 13.17 -8.31
C MET A 654 -12.32 13.37 -8.07
N ASP A 655 -12.67 14.49 -7.45
CA ASP A 655 -14.07 14.84 -7.16
C ASP A 655 -14.96 14.98 -8.40
N ASP A 656 -14.38 15.26 -9.56
CA ASP A 656 -15.07 15.33 -10.85
C ASP A 656 -15.24 13.96 -11.55
N GLY A 657 -14.67 12.90 -10.98
CA GLY A 657 -14.77 11.52 -11.44
C GLY A 657 -13.64 11.06 -12.37
N ARG A 658 -12.67 11.92 -12.69
CA ARG A 658 -11.42 11.49 -13.33
C ARG A 658 -10.58 10.69 -12.34
N VAL A 659 -9.71 9.82 -12.87
CA VAL A 659 -8.82 8.98 -12.05
C VAL A 659 -7.38 9.26 -12.43
N LEU A 660 -6.56 9.63 -11.47
CA LEU A 660 -5.12 9.70 -11.62
C LEU A 660 -4.56 8.29 -11.48
N CYS A 661 -3.75 7.86 -12.44
CA CYS A 661 -3.10 6.55 -12.46
C CYS A 661 -1.59 6.76 -12.45
N CYS A 662 -0.93 6.26 -11.43
CA CYS A 662 0.50 6.33 -11.24
C CYS A 662 1.17 5.03 -11.69
N GLU A 663 2.34 5.12 -12.31
CA GLU A 663 3.15 3.96 -12.67
C GLU A 663 4.22 3.69 -11.60
N ASP A 664 4.36 2.41 -11.22
CA ASP A 664 5.57 1.85 -10.59
C ASP A 664 6.27 0.92 -11.61
N GLY A 665 6.95 1.55 -12.57
CA GLY A 665 7.54 0.87 -13.71
C GLY A 665 8.90 0.26 -13.41
N PHE A 666 8.99 -0.67 -12.51
CA PHE A 666 10.23 -1.32 -12.08
C PHE A 666 11.06 -1.95 -13.21
N ASN A 667 10.50 -2.17 -14.39
CA ASN A 667 11.16 -2.89 -15.46
C ASN A 667 11.48 -2.01 -16.68
N GLU A 668 12.58 -1.28 -16.63
CA GLU A 668 13.09 -0.35 -17.68
C GLU A 668 13.28 -0.99 -19.08
N SER A 669 13.38 -2.32 -19.15
CA SER A 669 13.73 -3.01 -20.40
C SER A 669 12.61 -3.03 -21.44
N GLN A 670 11.41 -2.65 -21.10
CA GLN A 670 10.21 -2.82 -21.93
C GLN A 670 9.73 -1.52 -22.58
N ARG A 671 10.32 -0.38 -22.24
CA ARG A 671 10.09 0.92 -22.88
C ARG A 671 11.36 1.45 -23.52
N SER A 672 11.20 2.39 -24.46
CA SER A 672 12.31 3.16 -25.02
C SER A 672 12.80 4.28 -24.11
N TYR A 673 12.12 4.55 -23.01
CA TYR A 673 12.46 5.55 -22.00
C TYR A 673 12.21 5.00 -20.58
N PRO A 674 12.99 5.44 -19.59
CA PRO A 674 13.03 4.82 -18.27
C PRO A 674 12.20 5.55 -17.19
N ASN A 675 11.26 6.41 -17.57
CA ASN A 675 10.55 7.26 -16.63
C ASN A 675 9.14 6.74 -16.38
N ASP A 676 8.72 6.71 -15.13
CA ASP A 676 7.35 6.49 -14.75
C ASP A 676 6.51 7.75 -14.96
N CYS A 677 5.25 7.54 -15.26
CA CYS A 677 4.35 8.59 -15.69
C CYS A 677 3.09 8.64 -14.84
N LEU A 678 2.54 9.84 -14.71
CA LEU A 678 1.19 10.08 -14.23
C LEU A 678 0.27 10.20 -15.43
N TYR A 679 -0.78 9.40 -15.43
CA TYR A 679 -1.87 9.48 -16.40
C TYR A 679 -3.14 9.99 -15.75
N VAL A 680 -3.97 10.65 -16.54
CA VAL A 680 -5.33 11.05 -16.16
C VAL A 680 -6.31 10.25 -17.01
N PHE A 681 -7.11 9.45 -16.36
CA PHE A 681 -8.18 8.64 -16.98
C PHE A 681 -9.51 9.34 -16.81
N GLU A 682 -10.16 9.65 -17.94
CA GLU A 682 -11.54 10.12 -18.04
C GLU A 682 -12.42 8.92 -18.43
N PRO A 683 -13.20 8.33 -17.49
CA PRO A 683 -14.04 7.18 -17.77
C PRO A 683 -15.17 7.49 -18.76
N GLU A 684 -15.52 6.52 -19.65
CA GLU A 684 -16.70 6.63 -20.51
C GLU A 684 -18.00 6.71 -19.69
N GLY A 685 -18.86 7.68 -20.06
CA GLY A 685 -20.08 7.95 -19.33
C GLY A 685 -19.83 8.69 -18.02
N ASN A 686 -20.84 9.28 -17.43
CA ASN A 686 -20.65 9.94 -16.15
C ASN A 686 -20.17 8.93 -15.11
N ALA A 687 -18.90 8.99 -14.76
CA ALA A 687 -18.27 8.06 -13.81
C ALA A 687 -18.96 8.07 -12.43
N ASN A 688 -19.68 9.16 -12.13
CA ASN A 688 -20.46 9.33 -10.91
C ASN A 688 -21.89 9.82 -11.28
N PRO A 689 -22.81 8.91 -11.63
CA PRO A 689 -24.16 9.26 -12.08
C PRO A 689 -25.02 10.00 -11.03
N GLY A 690 -24.52 10.16 -9.79
CA GLY A 690 -25.19 10.88 -8.71
C GLY A 690 -24.93 12.38 -8.63
N ARG A 691 -23.92 12.91 -9.33
CA ARG A 691 -23.55 14.34 -9.29
C ARG A 691 -24.23 15.20 -10.35
N GLY A 692 -25.52 15.01 -10.60
CA GLY A 692 -26.35 15.99 -11.31
C GLY A 692 -26.61 17.20 -10.44
N ASP A 693 -25.94 18.33 -10.71
CA ASP A 693 -26.32 19.74 -10.36
C ASP A 693 -26.77 20.06 -8.91
N GLU A 694 -26.28 19.39 -7.88
CA GLU A 694 -26.43 19.86 -6.50
C GLU A 694 -25.10 20.31 -5.90
N ASN A 695 -24.66 21.51 -6.27
CA ASN A 695 -23.59 22.22 -5.54
C ASN A 695 -24.11 22.64 -4.16
N PRO A 696 -23.70 22.03 -3.02
CA PRO A 696 -24.23 22.37 -1.70
C PRO A 696 -23.76 23.72 -1.14
N GLY A 697 -22.97 24.49 -1.89
CA GLY A 697 -22.36 25.76 -1.47
C GLY A 697 -22.99 27.05 -1.95
N LYS A 698 -24.06 27.06 -2.75
CA LYS A 698 -24.81 28.28 -3.10
C LYS A 698 -26.20 28.25 -2.51
N SER A 699 -26.33 28.63 -1.24
CA SER A 699 -27.60 29.10 -0.71
C SER A 699 -28.01 30.31 -1.50
N ASP A 700 -29.12 30.20 -2.26
CA ASP A 700 -29.81 31.32 -2.92
C ASP A 700 -30.23 32.36 -1.89
N GLU A 701 -29.38 33.33 -1.61
CA GLU A 701 -29.77 34.66 -1.09
C GLU A 701 -30.25 35.52 -2.25
N ASN A 702 -31.39 35.19 -2.86
CA ASN A 702 -32.14 36.14 -3.67
C ASN A 702 -33.48 35.58 -4.11
N SER A 703 -34.45 35.52 -3.19
CA SER A 703 -35.87 35.56 -3.58
C SER A 703 -36.76 35.95 -2.41
N GLU A 704 -36.71 37.22 -2.00
CA GLU A 704 -37.82 37.87 -1.31
C GLU A 704 -37.76 39.38 -1.55
N GLU A 705 -38.13 39.82 -2.72
CA GLU A 705 -38.70 41.13 -2.98
C GLU A 705 -39.68 41.02 -4.14
N SER A 706 -40.95 40.70 -3.84
CA SER A 706 -42.07 41.03 -4.70
C SER A 706 -43.29 41.36 -3.86
N GLU A 707 -43.51 42.67 -3.70
CA GLU A 707 -44.76 43.40 -3.83
C GLU A 707 -45.96 42.94 -2.99
N ALA A 708 -46.11 43.59 -1.85
CA ALA A 708 -47.42 43.80 -1.25
C ALA A 708 -48.02 45.12 -1.78
N GLU A 709 -48.77 45.07 -2.82
CA GLU A 709 -49.72 46.12 -3.13
C GLU A 709 -50.97 45.99 -2.22
N THR A 710 -51.15 47.01 -1.42
CA THR A 710 -52.36 47.26 -0.65
C THR A 710 -53.47 47.82 -1.56
N GLU A 711 -54.55 47.12 -1.70
CA GLU A 711 -55.85 47.76 -2.02
C GLU A 711 -56.64 47.96 -0.74
N SER A 712 -56.89 49.24 -0.48
CA SER A 712 -57.91 49.74 0.46
C SER A 712 -59.19 49.97 -0.28
N GLU A 713 -60.30 49.44 0.18
CA GLU A 713 -61.64 50.10 0.01
C GLU A 713 -62.57 49.70 1.15
N ASP A 714 -63.11 50.76 1.78
CA ASP A 714 -64.24 50.93 2.67
C ASP A 714 -64.24 50.33 4.08
#